data_b5d25a85a189719905ccfc390c981c2d
#
_entry.id   b5d25a85a189719905ccfc390c981c2d
#
_cell.length_a   1.000
_cell.length_b   1.000
_cell.length_c   1.000
_cell.angle_alpha   90.00
_cell.angle_beta   90.00
_cell.angle_gamma   90.00
#
_symmetry.space_group_name_H-M   'P 1'
#
loop_
_entity.id
_entity.type
_entity.pdbx_description
1 polymer ?
#
loop_
_entity_poly.entity_id
_entity_poly.type
_entity_poly.pdbx_seq_one_letter_code
_entity_poly.pdbx_strand_id
1 'polypeptide(L)'
;LGRAIRAILHRDALIWLVLTLSALVLYTATLLPGIGSGDTAEFQRVAPALGVAHPTGYPLYIILGWLWSQLPLGGTPAWRMNLFSASTAALAVGTLFLATRALGHAYVFAAIAALTLAVSSTFWSQATIAEVYALAALIQALLILALLRWRQGRWPLWMVGLLLGLGLAHHRTIILMIPGAVVFLFLSHRAHRDHRDDDILSRPSVRSVAKKELSAAVVATLAGCMLYAYLPLRAPQWIDSPQAFAQYVAGSSALSVWLTPEQPWLVAWEHIRELAQRFVWPQFFPIGALLALLGALRLWRRDRAAAALLIISYVLVLLFCTLFFVQDVDVFMISAHLIAALLLGEGAMQIGDWANDQKRITKVAQPLSFVIRPSSSVLRLSSFVIRPSFFVGLALLILPSLLLLRNIAPIRAANSGANETIARATLAQPLPAGALLIVDWEAVEGMRYLQALEGLRPDLEIRPLNTDVVRADAETALAAGRAVYLLRPQAELGLSQMPAGRLWRVSTAPLALHTDSSVDQRWQDGITLRGFSLPRGPYQPGDSVPVTLDWQAQAAPTQRYTLFVHVVGTDGIVRGQQDREPSHTPTDQWQPNQHLLDVYGPALSLQTPPGRYRVVIGWYSYPSLVRLPLASGAADTYTLGEIEVVAR
;
A
#
# COMPACT_ATOMS: atom_id res chain seq x y z
N LEU A 1 -14.55 44.64 7.16
CA LEU A 1 -14.65 43.32 6.48
C LEU A 1 -13.25 42.80 6.06
N GLY A 2 -12.42 43.61 5.40
CA GLY A 2 -11.10 43.17 4.87
C GLY A 2 -10.06 42.77 5.94
N ARG A 3 -10.10 43.32 7.17
CA ARG A 3 -9.22 42.88 8.28
C ARG A 3 -9.65 41.52 8.84
N ALA A 4 -10.94 41.26 8.97
CA ALA A 4 -11.45 39.96 9.44
C ALA A 4 -11.15 38.84 8.44
N ILE A 5 -11.34 39.09 7.15
CA ILE A 5 -11.00 38.11 6.10
C ILE A 5 -9.50 37.82 6.09
N ARG A 6 -8.64 38.83 6.19
CA ARG A 6 -7.17 38.65 6.29
C ARG A 6 -6.80 37.83 7.54
N ALA A 7 -7.40 38.10 8.70
CA ALA A 7 -7.14 37.35 9.94
C ALA A 7 -7.54 35.87 9.82
N ILE A 8 -8.65 35.55 9.14
CA ILE A 8 -9.10 34.18 8.89
C ILE A 8 -8.13 33.48 7.93
N LEU A 9 -7.72 34.12 6.85
CA LEU A 9 -6.76 33.55 5.90
C LEU A 9 -5.40 33.28 6.55
N HIS A 10 -4.93 34.14 7.45
CA HIS A 10 -3.70 33.92 8.22
C HIS A 10 -3.84 32.71 9.16
N ARG A 11 -4.99 32.53 9.81
CA ARG A 11 -5.25 31.34 10.69
C ARG A 11 -5.33 30.05 9.89
N ASP A 12 -6.07 30.03 8.77
CA ASP A 12 -6.14 28.85 7.89
C ASP A 12 -4.73 28.46 7.40
N ALA A 13 -3.92 29.43 6.99
CA ALA A 13 -2.55 29.19 6.52
C ALA A 13 -1.63 28.69 7.64
N LEU A 14 -1.72 29.24 8.85
CA LEU A 14 -0.91 28.81 9.99
C LEU A 14 -1.24 27.36 10.38
N ILE A 15 -2.53 27.02 10.52
CA ILE A 15 -2.95 25.66 10.90
C ILE A 15 -2.59 24.67 9.78
N TRP A 16 -2.79 25.05 8.52
CA TRP A 16 -2.35 24.27 7.37
C TRP A 16 -0.85 23.95 7.45
N LEU A 17 -0.01 24.96 7.73
CA LEU A 17 1.44 24.80 7.87
C LEU A 17 1.79 23.86 9.03
N VAL A 18 1.16 24.05 10.20
CA VAL A 18 1.40 23.21 11.38
C VAL A 18 1.02 21.75 11.10
N LEU A 19 -0.15 21.48 10.52
CA LEU A 19 -0.58 20.13 10.20
C LEU A 19 0.33 19.47 9.14
N THR A 20 0.71 20.22 8.09
CA THR A 20 1.63 19.74 7.06
C THR A 20 3.00 19.41 7.65
N LEU A 21 3.58 20.29 8.46
CA LEU A 21 4.89 20.04 9.07
C LEU A 21 4.83 18.89 10.09
N SER A 22 3.75 18.78 10.89
CA SER A 22 3.59 17.68 11.83
C SER A 22 3.49 16.34 11.12
N ALA A 23 2.73 16.26 10.02
CA ALA A 23 2.65 15.06 9.19
C ALA A 23 4.01 14.75 8.53
N LEU A 24 4.72 15.76 8.01
CA LEU A 24 6.05 15.57 7.43
C LEU A 24 7.05 15.03 8.44
N VAL A 25 7.06 15.56 9.66
CA VAL A 25 7.93 15.06 10.75
C VAL A 25 7.58 13.61 11.09
N LEU A 26 6.29 13.28 11.21
CA LEU A 26 5.85 11.91 11.48
C LEU A 26 6.33 10.93 10.39
N TYR A 27 6.09 11.28 9.12
CA TYR A 27 6.45 10.43 7.99
C TYR A 27 7.96 10.29 7.84
N THR A 28 8.72 11.37 8.02
CA THR A 28 10.20 11.32 7.97
C THR A 28 10.77 10.48 9.12
N ALA A 29 10.19 10.55 10.32
CA ALA A 29 10.61 9.75 11.48
C ALA A 29 10.30 8.24 11.34
N THR A 30 9.45 7.88 10.40
CA THR A 30 9.06 6.49 10.10
C THR A 30 9.36 6.08 8.65
N LEU A 31 10.14 6.89 7.95
CA LEU A 31 10.49 6.70 6.55
C LEU A 31 11.29 5.41 6.35
N LEU A 32 11.07 4.71 5.24
CA LEU A 32 11.96 3.65 4.81
C LEU A 32 13.36 4.23 4.57
N PRO A 33 14.40 3.74 5.25
CA PRO A 33 15.72 4.38 5.22
C PRO A 33 16.48 4.17 3.91
N GLY A 34 16.11 3.14 3.14
CA GLY A 34 16.83 2.74 1.93
C GLY A 34 15.93 2.20 0.83
N ILE A 35 16.39 1.12 0.20
CA ILE A 35 15.73 0.51 -0.96
C ILE A 35 14.49 -0.27 -0.51
N GLY A 36 13.37 -0.05 -1.21
CA GLY A 36 12.12 -0.78 -1.03
C GLY A 36 12.07 -2.10 -1.79
N SER A 37 10.86 -2.59 -1.98
CA SER A 37 10.55 -3.78 -2.78
C SER A 37 9.60 -3.41 -3.93
N GLY A 38 9.53 -4.25 -4.95
CA GLY A 38 8.59 -4.10 -6.06
C GLY A 38 8.59 -2.70 -6.67
N ASP A 39 7.42 -2.13 -6.80
CA ASP A 39 7.19 -0.81 -7.42
C ASP A 39 7.95 0.31 -6.69
N THR A 40 8.06 0.24 -5.36
CA THR A 40 8.85 1.21 -4.58
C THR A 40 10.29 1.27 -5.06
N ALA A 41 10.95 0.12 -5.23
CA ALA A 41 12.33 0.06 -5.72
C ALA A 41 12.43 0.48 -7.19
N GLU A 42 11.44 0.15 -8.00
CA GLU A 42 11.37 0.63 -9.39
C GLU A 42 11.32 2.16 -9.44
N PHE A 43 10.41 2.79 -8.69
CA PHE A 43 10.30 4.25 -8.66
C PHE A 43 11.56 4.92 -8.11
N GLN A 44 12.22 4.31 -7.11
CA GLN A 44 13.49 4.79 -6.58
C GLN A 44 14.62 4.76 -7.62
N ARG A 45 14.58 3.82 -8.57
CA ARG A 45 15.55 3.69 -9.66
C ARG A 45 15.17 4.54 -10.87
N VAL A 46 13.91 4.45 -11.31
CA VAL A 46 13.45 5.00 -12.59
C VAL A 46 13.26 6.52 -12.53
N ALA A 47 12.71 7.06 -11.43
CA ALA A 47 12.44 8.48 -11.34
C ALA A 47 13.71 9.34 -11.33
N PRO A 48 14.76 9.07 -10.53
CA PRO A 48 16.02 9.82 -10.61
C PRO A 48 16.73 9.75 -11.97
N ALA A 49 16.53 8.65 -12.70
CA ALA A 49 17.09 8.44 -14.03
C ALA A 49 16.25 9.07 -15.16
N LEU A 50 15.12 9.68 -14.85
CA LEU A 50 14.13 10.17 -15.82
C LEU A 50 13.79 9.05 -16.85
N GLY A 51 13.57 7.83 -16.35
CA GLY A 51 13.21 6.64 -17.13
C GLY A 51 11.71 6.47 -17.29
N VAL A 52 11.26 5.29 -17.71
CA VAL A 52 9.83 4.93 -17.86
C VAL A 52 9.53 3.78 -16.91
N ALA A 53 8.56 3.96 -16.02
CA ALA A 53 8.09 2.92 -15.11
C ALA A 53 7.12 1.96 -15.81
N HIS A 54 6.74 0.87 -15.14
CA HIS A 54 5.74 -0.08 -15.64
C HIS A 54 4.43 0.62 -16.11
N PRO A 55 3.60 -0.01 -16.96
CA PRO A 55 2.32 0.58 -17.36
C PRO A 55 1.46 0.99 -16.14
N THR A 56 1.06 2.26 -16.04
CA THR A 56 0.82 3.28 -17.09
C THR A 56 1.92 4.34 -17.24
N GLY A 57 3.14 4.10 -16.76
CA GLY A 57 4.29 4.97 -16.95
C GLY A 57 4.38 6.17 -16.02
N TYR A 58 3.30 6.61 -15.39
CA TYR A 58 3.20 7.68 -14.38
C TYR A 58 4.00 8.96 -14.69
N PRO A 59 3.85 9.58 -15.89
CA PRO A 59 4.78 10.62 -16.35
C PRO A 59 4.90 11.80 -15.40
N LEU A 60 3.82 12.25 -14.74
CA LEU A 60 3.89 13.33 -13.76
C LEU A 60 4.75 12.95 -12.55
N TYR A 61 4.60 11.72 -12.03
CA TYR A 61 5.39 11.25 -10.88
C TYR A 61 6.87 11.18 -11.22
N ILE A 62 7.21 10.61 -12.36
CA ILE A 62 8.59 10.47 -12.82
C ILE A 62 9.26 11.83 -13.01
N ILE A 63 8.59 12.77 -13.68
CA ILE A 63 9.14 14.12 -13.92
C ILE A 63 9.34 14.88 -12.60
N LEU A 64 8.33 14.86 -11.70
CA LEU A 64 8.45 15.52 -10.40
C LEU A 64 9.48 14.83 -9.50
N GLY A 65 9.56 13.50 -9.51
CA GLY A 65 10.56 12.73 -8.78
C GLY A 65 11.97 13.00 -9.28
N TRP A 66 12.16 13.12 -10.61
CA TRP A 66 13.42 13.55 -11.19
C TRP A 66 13.82 14.95 -10.70
N LEU A 67 12.92 15.93 -10.82
CA LEU A 67 13.18 17.31 -10.32
C LEU A 67 13.53 17.31 -8.84
N TRP A 68 12.80 16.53 -8.03
CA TRP A 68 13.04 16.37 -6.60
C TRP A 68 14.42 15.77 -6.32
N SER A 69 14.84 14.78 -7.10
CA SER A 69 16.13 14.11 -6.94
C SER A 69 17.32 15.03 -7.21
N GLN A 70 17.12 16.14 -7.95
CA GLN A 70 18.16 17.15 -8.21
C GLN A 70 18.38 18.09 -7.00
N LEU A 71 17.48 18.11 -6.02
CA LEU A 71 17.62 18.95 -4.84
C LEU A 71 18.74 18.43 -3.93
N PRO A 72 19.55 19.33 -3.32
CA PRO A 72 20.67 18.93 -2.45
C PRO A 72 20.19 18.53 -1.05
N LEU A 73 19.32 17.51 -0.96
CA LEU A 73 18.69 17.08 0.29
C LEU A 73 19.53 16.09 1.11
N GLY A 74 20.72 15.69 0.61
CA GLY A 74 21.49 14.60 1.21
C GLY A 74 20.84 13.22 1.02
N GLY A 75 21.38 12.19 1.67
CA GLY A 75 20.85 10.81 1.59
C GLY A 75 21.04 10.13 0.25
N THR A 76 20.63 8.86 0.18
CA THR A 76 20.65 8.06 -1.05
C THR A 76 19.52 8.48 -2.00
N PRO A 77 19.61 8.21 -3.31
CA PRO A 77 18.49 8.41 -4.23
C PRO A 77 17.20 7.73 -3.75
N ALA A 78 17.29 6.51 -3.20
CA ALA A 78 16.15 5.79 -2.63
C ALA A 78 15.50 6.57 -1.49
N TRP A 79 16.29 7.01 -0.51
CA TRP A 79 15.79 7.82 0.61
C TRP A 79 15.13 9.12 0.13
N ARG A 80 15.73 9.82 -0.85
CA ARG A 80 15.14 11.06 -1.42
C ARG A 80 13.79 10.82 -2.08
N MET A 81 13.60 9.69 -2.77
CA MET A 81 12.30 9.33 -3.36
C MET A 81 11.26 8.97 -2.29
N ASN A 82 11.66 8.28 -1.22
CA ASN A 82 10.78 8.07 -0.07
C ASN A 82 10.35 9.40 0.57
N LEU A 83 11.29 10.36 0.72
CA LEU A 83 11.00 11.70 1.24
C LEU A 83 10.08 12.51 0.30
N PHE A 84 10.13 12.28 -1.02
CA PHE A 84 9.19 12.86 -1.98
C PHE A 84 7.75 12.43 -1.67
N SER A 85 7.51 11.14 -1.43
CA SER A 85 6.20 10.63 -1.01
C SER A 85 5.77 11.21 0.34
N ALA A 86 6.66 11.28 1.33
CA ALA A 86 6.39 11.89 2.62
C ALA A 86 5.95 13.36 2.50
N SER A 87 6.63 14.11 1.62
CA SER A 87 6.34 15.54 1.37
C SER A 87 4.99 15.74 0.70
N THR A 88 4.68 14.93 -0.33
CA THR A 88 3.39 15.02 -1.05
C THR A 88 2.23 14.54 -0.17
N ALA A 89 2.43 13.51 0.66
CA ALA A 89 1.44 13.07 1.65
C ALA A 89 1.17 14.14 2.72
N ALA A 90 2.20 14.78 3.25
CA ALA A 90 2.04 15.85 4.22
C ALA A 90 1.28 17.04 3.64
N LEU A 91 1.56 17.42 2.38
CA LEU A 91 0.81 18.43 1.65
C LEU A 91 -0.65 17.99 1.42
N ALA A 92 -0.92 16.71 1.17
CA ALA A 92 -2.29 16.18 1.04
C ALA A 92 -3.07 16.34 2.35
N VAL A 93 -2.46 16.06 3.50
CA VAL A 93 -3.05 16.26 4.84
C VAL A 93 -3.43 17.74 5.06
N GLY A 94 -2.50 18.66 4.80
CA GLY A 94 -2.77 20.10 4.90
C GLY A 94 -3.87 20.54 3.92
N THR A 95 -3.85 20.04 2.69
CA THR A 95 -4.86 20.37 1.67
C THR A 95 -6.24 19.84 2.05
N LEU A 96 -6.33 18.64 2.64
CA LEU A 96 -7.58 18.10 3.17
C LEU A 96 -8.17 19.00 4.25
N PHE A 97 -7.34 19.52 5.18
CA PHE A 97 -7.77 20.51 6.14
C PHE A 97 -8.40 21.74 5.44
N LEU A 98 -7.75 22.29 4.41
CA LEU A 98 -8.29 23.44 3.66
C LEU A 98 -9.59 23.10 2.91
N ALA A 99 -9.72 21.90 2.36
CA ALA A 99 -10.95 21.43 1.72
C ALA A 99 -12.10 21.32 2.73
N THR A 100 -11.82 20.75 3.91
CA THR A 100 -12.76 20.65 5.01
C THR A 100 -13.18 22.04 5.52
N ARG A 101 -12.23 22.98 5.63
CA ARG A 101 -12.52 24.39 5.94
C ARG A 101 -13.37 25.06 4.85
N ALA A 102 -13.14 24.73 3.58
CA ALA A 102 -13.94 25.26 2.47
C ALA A 102 -15.41 24.78 2.50
N LEU A 103 -15.68 23.63 3.11
CA LEU A 103 -17.05 23.16 3.42
C LEU A 103 -17.69 23.88 4.61
N GLY A 104 -16.96 24.76 5.32
CA GLY A 104 -17.49 25.56 6.44
C GLY A 104 -17.28 24.94 7.82
N HIS A 105 -16.43 23.92 7.97
CA HIS A 105 -16.15 23.31 9.28
C HIS A 105 -15.39 24.25 10.23
N ALA A 106 -15.62 24.09 11.54
CA ALA A 106 -14.75 24.69 12.54
C ALA A 106 -13.35 24.09 12.50
N TYR A 107 -12.35 24.85 12.94
CA TYR A 107 -10.93 24.47 12.86
C TYR A 107 -10.62 23.10 13.46
N VAL A 108 -11.19 22.81 14.63
CA VAL A 108 -10.93 21.55 15.35
C VAL A 108 -11.43 20.34 14.57
N PHE A 109 -12.62 20.41 13.96
CA PHE A 109 -13.18 19.29 13.20
C PHE A 109 -12.47 19.10 11.86
N ALA A 110 -12.03 20.19 11.22
CA ALA A 110 -11.19 20.12 10.04
C ALA A 110 -9.80 19.52 10.35
N ALA A 111 -9.24 19.85 11.51
CA ALA A 111 -7.98 19.25 11.96
C ALA A 111 -8.14 17.75 12.30
N ILE A 112 -9.25 17.35 12.93
CA ILE A 112 -9.55 15.92 13.20
C ILE A 112 -9.59 15.13 11.90
N ALA A 113 -10.29 15.62 10.87
CA ALA A 113 -10.33 14.99 9.56
C ALA A 113 -8.92 14.78 8.97
N ALA A 114 -8.12 15.85 8.96
CA ALA A 114 -6.76 15.82 8.42
C ALA A 114 -5.83 14.88 9.22
N LEU A 115 -5.85 14.96 10.56
CA LEU A 115 -5.04 14.11 11.43
C LEU A 115 -5.46 12.64 11.34
N THR A 116 -6.75 12.35 11.22
CA THR A 116 -7.23 10.96 11.07
C THR A 116 -6.70 10.34 9.77
N LEU A 117 -6.75 11.08 8.65
CA LEU A 117 -6.10 10.62 7.41
C LEU A 117 -4.60 10.42 7.61
N ALA A 118 -3.92 11.39 8.23
CA ALA A 118 -2.46 11.38 8.41
C ALA A 118 -1.95 10.11 9.12
N VAL A 119 -2.73 9.58 10.06
CA VAL A 119 -2.35 8.42 10.88
C VAL A 119 -3.10 7.14 10.52
N SER A 120 -3.92 7.16 9.45
CA SER A 120 -4.56 5.94 8.94
C SER A 120 -3.51 4.99 8.35
N SER A 121 -3.67 3.68 8.56
CA SER A 121 -2.63 2.68 8.29
C SER A 121 -2.15 2.73 6.83
N THR A 122 -3.07 2.59 5.86
CA THR A 122 -2.71 2.51 4.44
C THR A 122 -2.13 3.83 3.92
N PHE A 123 -2.71 4.99 4.30
CA PHE A 123 -2.17 6.27 3.85
C PHE A 123 -0.77 6.54 4.42
N TRP A 124 -0.55 6.24 5.71
CA TRP A 124 0.75 6.42 6.35
C TRP A 124 1.80 5.47 5.78
N SER A 125 1.48 4.19 5.53
CA SER A 125 2.42 3.27 4.88
C SER A 125 2.89 3.81 3.53
N GLN A 126 1.96 4.29 2.69
CA GLN A 126 2.28 4.85 1.37
C GLN A 126 2.94 6.24 1.41
N ALA A 127 2.84 6.94 2.54
CA ALA A 127 3.56 8.18 2.77
C ALA A 127 5.05 7.98 3.09
N THR A 128 5.47 6.76 3.44
CA THR A 128 6.82 6.46 3.94
C THR A 128 7.70 5.68 2.97
N ILE A 129 7.19 5.37 1.81
CA ILE A 129 7.88 4.66 0.72
C ILE A 129 7.68 5.39 -0.62
N ALA A 130 8.55 5.15 -1.58
CA ALA A 130 8.47 5.79 -2.91
C ALA A 130 7.31 5.18 -3.72
N GLU A 131 6.12 5.76 -3.55
CA GLU A 131 4.90 5.29 -4.20
C GLU A 131 4.05 6.42 -4.77
N VAL A 132 3.26 6.09 -5.78
CA VAL A 132 2.43 7.04 -6.51
C VAL A 132 1.23 7.57 -5.72
N TYR A 133 0.78 6.85 -4.69
CA TYR A 133 -0.48 7.09 -4.00
C TYR A 133 -0.49 8.36 -3.15
N ALA A 134 0.66 8.78 -2.61
CA ALA A 134 0.78 10.02 -1.85
C ALA A 134 0.53 11.26 -2.73
N LEU A 135 1.12 11.29 -3.92
CA LEU A 135 0.89 12.36 -4.90
C LEU A 135 -0.54 12.31 -5.48
N ALA A 136 -1.08 11.12 -5.69
CA ALA A 136 -2.48 10.94 -6.12
C ALA A 136 -3.46 11.54 -5.10
N ALA A 137 -3.24 11.28 -3.81
CA ALA A 137 -4.05 11.83 -2.73
C ALA A 137 -3.94 13.37 -2.66
N LEU A 138 -2.75 13.93 -2.89
CA LEU A 138 -2.57 15.38 -2.96
C LEU A 138 -3.36 16.00 -4.12
N ILE A 139 -3.27 15.42 -5.32
CA ILE A 139 -4.01 15.90 -6.49
C ILE A 139 -5.52 15.80 -6.24
N GLN A 140 -5.98 14.71 -5.65
CA GLN A 140 -7.39 14.51 -5.31
C GLN A 140 -7.88 15.55 -4.29
N ALA A 141 -7.11 15.81 -3.22
CA ALA A 141 -7.44 16.83 -2.23
C ALA A 141 -7.48 18.25 -2.85
N LEU A 142 -6.52 18.54 -3.74
CA LEU A 142 -6.47 19.79 -4.50
C LEU A 142 -7.68 19.91 -5.45
N LEU A 143 -8.08 18.83 -6.11
CA LEU A 143 -9.24 18.82 -7.01
C LEU A 143 -10.55 19.11 -6.23
N ILE A 144 -10.74 18.46 -5.08
CA ILE A 144 -11.89 18.75 -4.20
C ILE A 144 -11.86 20.22 -3.75
N LEU A 145 -10.71 20.69 -3.27
CA LEU A 145 -10.54 22.09 -2.85
C LEU A 145 -10.83 23.07 -4.01
N ALA A 146 -10.31 22.78 -5.20
CA ALA A 146 -10.51 23.63 -6.38
C ALA A 146 -11.99 23.72 -6.79
N LEU A 147 -12.73 22.61 -6.79
CA LEU A 147 -14.17 22.60 -7.05
C LEU A 147 -14.92 23.44 -6.02
N LEU A 148 -14.61 23.30 -4.73
CA LEU A 148 -15.24 24.08 -3.66
C LEU A 148 -14.90 25.57 -3.77
N ARG A 149 -13.63 25.92 -4.09
CA ARG A 149 -13.19 27.32 -4.26
C ARG A 149 -13.73 27.95 -5.54
N TRP A 150 -13.87 27.17 -6.62
CA TRP A 150 -14.56 27.64 -7.81
C TRP A 150 -16.03 28.02 -7.50
N ARG A 151 -16.79 27.16 -6.82
CA ARG A 151 -18.16 27.46 -6.42
C ARG A 151 -18.28 28.72 -5.55
N GLN A 152 -17.24 29.01 -4.74
CA GLN A 152 -17.14 30.22 -3.94
C GLN A 152 -16.69 31.47 -4.75
N GLY A 153 -16.47 31.33 -6.06
CA GLY A 153 -15.96 32.41 -6.93
C GLY A 153 -14.53 32.84 -6.65
N ARG A 154 -13.73 31.99 -5.97
CA ARG A 154 -12.35 32.31 -5.55
C ARG A 154 -11.30 31.78 -6.51
N TRP A 155 -11.55 30.65 -7.17
CA TRP A 155 -10.65 30.01 -8.12
C TRP A 155 -11.35 29.81 -9.47
N PRO A 156 -10.66 29.99 -10.60
CA PRO A 156 -11.23 29.79 -11.93
C PRO A 156 -11.36 28.29 -12.25
N LEU A 157 -12.32 27.92 -13.10
CA LEU A 157 -12.61 26.54 -13.46
C LEU A 157 -11.46 25.86 -14.22
N TRP A 158 -10.62 26.60 -14.93
CA TRP A 158 -9.46 26.02 -15.62
C TRP A 158 -8.47 25.33 -14.65
N MET A 159 -8.39 25.76 -13.39
CA MET A 159 -7.56 25.07 -12.38
C MET A 159 -8.10 23.66 -12.08
N VAL A 160 -9.42 23.48 -12.05
CA VAL A 160 -10.05 22.16 -11.93
C VAL A 160 -9.66 21.28 -13.14
N GLY A 161 -9.75 21.84 -14.35
CA GLY A 161 -9.34 21.15 -15.56
C GLY A 161 -7.86 20.74 -15.55
N LEU A 162 -6.97 21.66 -15.16
CA LEU A 162 -5.53 21.36 -15.07
C LEU A 162 -5.24 20.25 -14.06
N LEU A 163 -5.81 20.33 -12.85
CA LEU A 163 -5.64 19.30 -11.83
C LEU A 163 -6.18 17.93 -12.29
N LEU A 164 -7.28 17.93 -13.03
CA LEU A 164 -7.82 16.70 -13.61
C LEU A 164 -6.84 16.14 -14.68
N GLY A 165 -6.32 16.96 -15.57
CA GLY A 165 -5.36 16.53 -16.58
C GLY A 165 -4.04 16.02 -15.99
N LEU A 166 -3.49 16.72 -14.99
CA LEU A 166 -2.32 16.27 -14.24
C LEU A 166 -2.60 14.97 -13.48
N GLY A 167 -3.80 14.85 -12.89
CA GLY A 167 -4.22 13.62 -12.21
C GLY A 167 -4.31 12.43 -13.17
N LEU A 168 -4.86 12.61 -14.36
CA LEU A 168 -4.90 11.58 -15.40
C LEU A 168 -3.49 11.18 -15.87
N ALA A 169 -2.57 12.14 -16.00
CA ALA A 169 -1.18 11.89 -16.35
C ALA A 169 -0.34 11.35 -15.17
N HIS A 170 -0.94 11.20 -14.00
CA HIS A 170 -0.32 10.60 -12.83
C HIS A 170 -0.91 9.23 -12.52
N HIS A 171 -2.18 9.18 -12.10
CA HIS A 171 -2.81 7.92 -11.69
C HIS A 171 -4.26 7.86 -12.15
N ARG A 172 -4.60 6.84 -12.94
CA ARG A 172 -5.91 6.74 -13.63
C ARG A 172 -7.12 6.72 -12.72
N THR A 173 -6.99 6.31 -11.47
CA THR A 173 -8.12 6.28 -10.52
C THR A 173 -8.79 7.63 -10.32
N ILE A 174 -8.13 8.74 -10.70
CA ILE A 174 -8.74 10.08 -10.69
C ILE A 174 -10.00 10.15 -11.59
N ILE A 175 -10.13 9.28 -12.58
CA ILE A 175 -11.31 9.20 -13.48
C ILE A 175 -12.58 8.91 -12.67
N LEU A 176 -12.47 8.20 -11.54
CA LEU A 176 -13.57 7.86 -10.66
C LEU A 176 -14.18 9.08 -9.95
N MET A 177 -13.45 10.21 -9.93
CA MET A 177 -13.97 11.48 -9.42
C MET A 177 -14.77 12.28 -10.46
N ILE A 178 -14.62 11.98 -11.76
CA ILE A 178 -15.27 12.76 -12.84
C ILE A 178 -16.79 12.78 -12.69
N PRO A 179 -17.50 11.65 -12.51
CA PRO A 179 -18.96 11.68 -12.40
C PRO A 179 -19.45 12.55 -11.23
N GLY A 180 -18.80 12.42 -10.06
CA GLY A 180 -19.12 13.25 -8.89
C GLY A 180 -18.86 14.74 -9.16
N ALA A 181 -17.74 15.08 -9.82
CA ALA A 181 -17.40 16.46 -10.18
C ALA A 181 -18.39 17.06 -11.19
N VAL A 182 -18.81 16.29 -12.20
CA VAL A 182 -19.82 16.73 -13.19
C VAL A 182 -21.16 17.03 -12.49
N VAL A 183 -21.63 16.15 -11.63
CA VAL A 183 -22.86 16.38 -10.86
C VAL A 183 -22.72 17.60 -9.95
N PHE A 184 -21.57 17.76 -9.29
CA PHE A 184 -21.27 18.93 -8.46
C PHE A 184 -21.35 20.24 -9.26
N LEU A 185 -20.71 20.28 -10.42
CA LEU A 185 -20.73 21.46 -11.31
C LEU A 185 -22.15 21.79 -11.77
N PHE A 186 -22.91 20.76 -12.17
CA PHE A 186 -24.30 20.93 -12.62
C PHE A 186 -25.20 21.50 -11.51
N LEU A 187 -25.17 20.90 -10.31
CA LEU A 187 -25.99 21.34 -9.17
C LEU A 187 -25.57 22.73 -8.66
N SER A 188 -24.26 23.02 -8.66
CA SER A 188 -23.75 24.34 -8.24
C SER A 188 -24.13 25.44 -9.24
N HIS A 189 -24.14 25.16 -10.54
CA HIS A 189 -24.56 26.13 -11.56
C HIS A 189 -26.05 26.45 -11.45
N ARG A 190 -26.89 25.46 -11.13
CA ARG A 190 -28.32 25.64 -10.97
C ARG A 190 -28.66 26.56 -9.79
N ALA A 191 -27.98 26.38 -8.66
CA ALA A 191 -28.17 27.23 -7.47
C ALA A 191 -27.78 28.70 -7.71
N HIS A 192 -26.80 28.97 -8.59
CA HIS A 192 -26.47 30.36 -8.98
C HIS A 192 -27.49 31.02 -9.91
N ARG A 193 -28.31 30.25 -10.62
CA ARG A 193 -29.38 30.78 -11.46
C ARG A 193 -30.57 31.25 -10.64
N ASP A 194 -31.00 30.43 -9.70
CA ASP A 194 -32.23 30.68 -8.90
C ASP A 194 -32.13 31.94 -7.99
N HIS A 195 -30.91 32.43 -7.72
CA HIS A 195 -30.68 33.66 -6.94
C HIS A 195 -30.44 34.92 -7.77
N ARG A 196 -30.53 34.86 -9.10
CA ARG A 196 -30.17 35.98 -10.00
C ARG A 196 -31.29 36.55 -10.85
N ASP A 197 -32.52 36.08 -10.69
CA ASP A 197 -33.64 36.47 -11.56
C ASP A 197 -34.13 37.90 -11.38
N ASP A 198 -33.61 38.69 -10.41
CA ASP A 198 -34.13 40.03 -10.11
C ASP A 198 -33.34 41.20 -10.74
N ASP A 199 -32.27 40.97 -11.55
CA ASP A 199 -31.47 42.08 -12.11
C ASP A 199 -30.95 41.77 -13.54
N ILE A 200 -31.82 41.81 -14.54
CA ILE A 200 -31.48 41.50 -15.93
C ILE A 200 -31.71 42.73 -16.82
N LEU A 201 -30.62 43.36 -17.31
CA LEU A 201 -30.64 44.01 -18.65
C LEU A 201 -29.28 44.43 -19.24
N SER A 202 -28.12 44.16 -18.65
CA SER A 202 -26.86 44.72 -19.18
C SER A 202 -25.58 43.85 -19.10
N ARG A 203 -25.66 42.49 -18.99
CA ARG A 203 -24.44 41.64 -18.88
C ARG A 203 -24.39 40.58 -19.96
N PRO A 204 -23.17 40.20 -20.46
CA PRO A 204 -23.00 39.09 -21.41
C PRO A 204 -23.73 37.86 -20.89
N SER A 205 -24.46 37.16 -21.78
CA SER A 205 -25.33 36.06 -21.39
C SER A 205 -24.60 35.06 -20.51
N VAL A 206 -25.15 34.66 -19.40
CA VAL A 206 -24.63 33.65 -18.45
C VAL A 206 -24.13 32.39 -19.20
N ARG A 207 -24.81 32.05 -20.33
CA ARG A 207 -24.40 30.96 -21.23
C ARG A 207 -23.03 31.18 -21.91
N SER A 208 -22.66 32.42 -22.26
CA SER A 208 -21.38 32.71 -22.93
C SER A 208 -20.21 32.64 -21.96
N VAL A 209 -20.39 33.08 -20.71
CA VAL A 209 -19.37 32.98 -19.65
C VAL A 209 -19.16 31.53 -19.25
N ALA A 210 -20.22 30.77 -19.03
CA ALA A 210 -20.13 29.35 -18.71
C ALA A 210 -19.44 28.51 -19.80
N LYS A 211 -19.72 28.82 -21.09
CA LYS A 211 -19.04 28.17 -22.20
C LYS A 211 -17.53 28.48 -22.23
N LYS A 212 -17.12 29.72 -22.00
CA LYS A 212 -15.71 30.12 -21.96
C LYS A 212 -14.96 29.45 -20.80
N GLU A 213 -15.56 29.40 -19.60
CA GLU A 213 -14.96 28.73 -18.46
C GLU A 213 -14.80 27.21 -18.71
N LEU A 214 -15.83 26.57 -19.25
CA LEU A 214 -15.78 25.15 -19.58
C LEU A 214 -14.74 24.85 -20.66
N SER A 215 -14.69 25.66 -21.73
CA SER A 215 -13.67 25.52 -22.79
C SER A 215 -12.24 25.67 -22.21
N ALA A 216 -12.02 26.66 -21.34
CA ALA A 216 -10.74 26.85 -20.67
C ALA A 216 -10.38 25.65 -19.77
N ALA A 217 -11.34 25.06 -19.08
CA ALA A 217 -11.12 23.85 -18.28
C ALA A 217 -10.75 22.64 -19.15
N VAL A 218 -11.43 22.44 -20.28
CA VAL A 218 -11.11 21.36 -21.22
C VAL A 218 -9.71 21.53 -21.79
N VAL A 219 -9.35 22.74 -22.25
CA VAL A 219 -7.99 23.03 -22.74
C VAL A 219 -6.94 22.77 -21.66
N ALA A 220 -7.19 23.18 -20.43
CA ALA A 220 -6.29 22.93 -19.30
C ALA A 220 -6.16 21.43 -18.97
N THR A 221 -7.26 20.66 -19.09
CA THR A 221 -7.20 19.19 -18.93
C THR A 221 -6.31 18.57 -20.00
N LEU A 222 -6.52 18.94 -21.26
CA LEU A 222 -5.69 18.44 -22.37
C LEU A 222 -4.21 18.83 -22.18
N ALA A 223 -3.93 20.06 -21.74
CA ALA A 223 -2.56 20.51 -21.43
C ALA A 223 -1.91 19.64 -20.33
N GLY A 224 -2.64 19.28 -19.28
CA GLY A 224 -2.14 18.34 -18.27
C GLY A 224 -1.87 16.94 -18.84
N CYS A 225 -2.75 16.44 -19.70
CA CYS A 225 -2.58 15.14 -20.36
C CYS A 225 -1.41 15.11 -21.36
N MET A 226 -0.94 16.25 -21.86
CA MET A 226 0.23 16.31 -22.76
C MET A 226 1.50 15.72 -22.14
N LEU A 227 1.56 15.58 -20.80
CA LEU A 227 2.66 14.89 -20.15
C LEU A 227 2.84 13.44 -20.60
N TYR A 228 1.80 12.80 -21.13
CA TYR A 228 1.93 11.47 -21.72
C TYR A 228 2.83 11.43 -22.96
N ALA A 229 3.07 12.55 -23.65
CA ALA A 229 4.04 12.65 -24.74
C ALA A 229 5.49 12.30 -24.27
N TYR A 230 5.75 12.38 -22.97
CA TYR A 230 6.99 11.94 -22.36
C TYR A 230 7.30 10.46 -22.65
N LEU A 231 6.31 9.58 -22.63
CA LEU A 231 6.49 8.13 -22.76
C LEU A 231 7.15 7.70 -24.08
N PRO A 232 6.62 8.04 -25.28
CA PRO A 232 7.26 7.67 -26.53
C PRO A 232 8.61 8.38 -26.73
N LEU A 233 8.83 9.54 -26.13
CA LEU A 233 10.12 10.23 -26.20
C LEU A 233 11.22 9.52 -25.39
N ARG A 234 10.87 8.83 -24.30
CA ARG A 234 11.84 8.17 -23.41
C ARG A 234 11.97 6.67 -23.63
N ALA A 235 10.95 6.02 -24.20
CA ALA A 235 10.92 4.60 -24.46
C ALA A 235 10.43 4.26 -25.89
N PRO A 236 11.06 4.84 -26.93
CA PRO A 236 10.63 4.61 -28.31
C PRO A 236 10.73 3.14 -28.75
N GLN A 237 11.59 2.36 -28.08
CA GLN A 237 11.76 0.93 -28.34
C GLN A 237 10.58 0.07 -27.86
N TRP A 238 9.73 0.59 -26.96
CA TRP A 238 8.55 -0.11 -26.43
C TRP A 238 7.24 0.54 -26.86
N ILE A 239 7.31 1.84 -27.19
CA ILE A 239 6.15 2.69 -27.52
C ILE A 239 6.42 3.28 -28.90
N ASP A 240 6.48 2.40 -29.90
CA ASP A 240 6.86 2.69 -31.28
C ASP A 240 5.68 3.03 -32.18
N SER A 241 4.46 2.82 -31.73
CA SER A 241 3.23 3.04 -32.48
C SER A 241 2.11 3.66 -31.62
N PRO A 242 1.12 4.32 -32.21
CA PRO A 242 -0.06 4.80 -31.50
C PRO A 242 -0.81 3.68 -30.76
N GLN A 243 -0.80 2.47 -31.30
CA GLN A 243 -1.43 1.31 -30.68
C GLN A 243 -0.65 0.87 -29.45
N ALA A 244 0.68 0.73 -29.51
CA ALA A 244 1.53 0.42 -28.37
C ALA A 244 1.40 1.49 -27.28
N PHE A 245 1.36 2.76 -27.68
CA PHE A 245 1.12 3.87 -26.75
C PHE A 245 -0.24 3.73 -26.04
N ALA A 246 -1.32 3.49 -26.79
CA ALA A 246 -2.65 3.33 -26.21
C ALA A 246 -2.72 2.13 -25.25
N GLN A 247 -2.12 0.99 -25.64
CA GLN A 247 -2.05 -0.22 -24.80
C GLN A 247 -1.25 0.04 -23.52
N TYR A 248 -0.10 0.72 -23.64
CA TYR A 248 0.75 1.05 -22.49
C TYR A 248 0.03 1.98 -21.50
N VAL A 249 -0.56 3.07 -22.01
CA VAL A 249 -1.33 4.02 -21.18
C VAL A 249 -2.58 3.36 -20.60
N ALA A 250 -3.24 2.48 -21.35
CA ALA A 250 -4.40 1.73 -20.86
C ALA A 250 -4.04 0.60 -19.89
N GLY A 251 -2.80 0.10 -19.87
CA GLY A 251 -2.41 -1.08 -19.09
C GLY A 251 -3.30 -2.29 -19.41
N SER A 252 -3.68 -2.44 -20.69
CA SER A 252 -4.74 -3.36 -21.13
C SER A 252 -4.43 -4.84 -20.87
N SER A 253 -3.15 -5.23 -20.90
CA SER A 253 -2.70 -6.60 -20.62
C SER A 253 -2.93 -7.00 -19.15
N ALA A 254 -2.80 -6.07 -18.23
CA ALA A 254 -3.04 -6.31 -16.81
C ALA A 254 -4.54 -6.27 -16.45
N LEU A 255 -5.29 -5.33 -17.06
CA LEU A 255 -6.69 -5.11 -16.70
C LEU A 255 -7.59 -6.33 -16.99
N SER A 256 -7.33 -7.06 -18.07
CA SER A 256 -8.12 -8.23 -18.46
C SER A 256 -7.94 -9.40 -17.46
N VAL A 257 -6.75 -9.55 -16.89
CA VAL A 257 -6.46 -10.62 -15.91
C VAL A 257 -7.11 -10.33 -14.56
N TRP A 258 -7.19 -9.05 -14.17
CA TRP A 258 -7.65 -8.67 -12.82
C TRP A 258 -9.16 -8.45 -12.70
N LEU A 259 -9.90 -8.38 -13.81
CA LEU A 259 -11.35 -8.15 -13.82
C LEU A 259 -12.18 -9.43 -14.08
N THR A 260 -11.55 -10.58 -14.37
CA THR A 260 -12.26 -11.82 -14.75
C THR A 260 -11.83 -13.02 -13.92
N PRO A 261 -12.21 -13.12 -12.62
CA PRO A 261 -11.99 -14.34 -11.84
C PRO A 261 -12.90 -15.48 -12.31
N GLU A 262 -12.42 -16.72 -12.20
CA GLU A 262 -13.16 -17.93 -12.61
C GLU A 262 -14.50 -18.13 -11.85
N GLN A 263 -14.63 -17.58 -10.63
CA GLN A 263 -15.85 -17.64 -9.81
C GLN A 263 -16.18 -16.27 -9.21
N PRO A 264 -16.76 -15.35 -9.99
CA PRO A 264 -16.84 -13.93 -9.62
C PRO A 264 -17.65 -13.66 -8.34
N TRP A 265 -18.69 -14.44 -8.03
CA TRP A 265 -19.59 -14.15 -6.91
C TRP A 265 -19.04 -14.56 -5.54
N LEU A 266 -18.43 -15.74 -5.44
CA LEU A 266 -17.83 -16.22 -4.18
C LEU A 266 -16.58 -15.41 -3.83
N VAL A 267 -15.73 -15.17 -4.83
CA VAL A 267 -14.52 -14.38 -4.67
C VAL A 267 -14.86 -12.92 -4.32
N ALA A 268 -15.90 -12.33 -4.95
CA ALA A 268 -16.34 -10.98 -4.65
C ALA A 268 -16.84 -10.85 -3.20
N TRP A 269 -17.56 -11.83 -2.66
CA TRP A 269 -18.03 -11.78 -1.26
C TRP A 269 -16.89 -11.85 -0.24
N GLU A 270 -15.93 -12.74 -0.44
CA GLU A 270 -14.74 -12.82 0.40
C GLU A 270 -13.92 -11.54 0.31
N HIS A 271 -13.76 -11.01 -0.89
CA HIS A 271 -13.07 -9.75 -1.14
C HIS A 271 -13.75 -8.56 -0.44
N ILE A 272 -15.10 -8.46 -0.51
CA ILE A 272 -15.85 -7.43 0.23
C ILE A 272 -15.61 -7.55 1.73
N ARG A 273 -15.62 -8.77 2.27
CA ARG A 273 -15.37 -9.02 3.70
C ARG A 273 -13.95 -8.58 4.11
N GLU A 274 -12.94 -8.94 3.32
CA GLU A 274 -11.56 -8.51 3.54
C GLU A 274 -11.40 -6.99 3.46
N LEU A 275 -11.97 -6.36 2.43
CA LEU A 275 -11.95 -4.91 2.27
C LEU A 275 -12.62 -4.22 3.46
N ALA A 276 -13.75 -4.72 3.94
CA ALA A 276 -14.44 -4.16 5.09
C ALA A 276 -13.58 -4.24 6.36
N GLN A 277 -12.87 -5.36 6.59
CA GLN A 277 -11.96 -5.52 7.71
C GLN A 277 -10.74 -4.60 7.60
N ARG A 278 -10.11 -4.52 6.43
CA ARG A 278 -8.95 -3.67 6.15
C ARG A 278 -9.31 -2.18 6.12
N PHE A 279 -10.54 -1.84 5.70
CA PHE A 279 -11.00 -0.47 5.60
C PHE A 279 -11.36 0.14 6.95
N VAL A 280 -12.20 -0.56 7.75
CA VAL A 280 -12.79 0.05 8.95
C VAL A 280 -11.81 0.05 10.10
N TRP A 281 -11.26 -1.12 10.44
CA TRP A 281 -10.55 -1.29 11.70
C TRP A 281 -9.19 -0.58 11.78
N PRO A 282 -8.29 -0.72 10.78
CA PRO A 282 -6.98 -0.07 10.82
C PRO A 282 -6.99 1.40 10.40
N GLN A 283 -8.04 1.85 9.68
CA GLN A 283 -8.07 3.20 9.11
C GLN A 283 -8.80 4.21 10.01
N PHE A 284 -9.95 3.82 10.57
CA PHE A 284 -10.85 4.77 11.23
C PHE A 284 -11.45 4.25 12.54
N PHE A 285 -11.28 2.99 12.89
CA PHE A 285 -12.11 2.27 13.85
C PHE A 285 -13.62 2.36 13.50
N PRO A 286 -14.51 1.55 14.09
CA PRO A 286 -15.94 1.63 13.83
C PRO A 286 -16.55 3.01 14.12
N ILE A 287 -16.03 3.70 15.14
CA ILE A 287 -16.51 5.05 15.49
C ILE A 287 -16.21 6.08 14.40
N GLY A 288 -15.06 6.01 13.76
CA GLY A 288 -14.74 6.91 12.65
C GLY A 288 -15.59 6.63 11.41
N ALA A 289 -15.87 5.36 11.11
CA ALA A 289 -16.78 4.99 10.03
C ALA A 289 -18.22 5.47 10.30
N LEU A 290 -18.69 5.34 11.54
CA LEU A 290 -19.99 5.88 11.96
C LEU A 290 -20.03 7.40 11.80
N LEU A 291 -18.98 8.11 12.22
CA LEU A 291 -18.89 9.56 12.03
C LEU A 291 -18.91 9.94 10.55
N ALA A 292 -18.23 9.20 9.68
CA ALA A 292 -18.25 9.44 8.24
C ALA A 292 -19.65 9.25 7.64
N LEU A 293 -20.38 8.23 8.08
CA LEU A 293 -21.79 8.00 7.67
C LEU A 293 -22.70 9.13 8.14
N LEU A 294 -22.60 9.53 9.40
CA LEU A 294 -23.35 10.68 9.94
C LEU A 294 -23.03 11.96 9.17
N GLY A 295 -21.75 12.15 8.83
CA GLY A 295 -21.31 13.29 8.02
C GLY A 295 -21.87 13.27 6.60
N ALA A 296 -21.92 12.13 5.95
CA ALA A 296 -22.55 11.97 4.63
C ALA A 296 -24.03 12.34 4.66
N LEU A 297 -24.78 11.86 5.66
CA LEU A 297 -26.20 12.17 5.87
C LEU A 297 -26.42 13.66 6.15
N ARG A 298 -25.58 14.27 6.98
CA ARG A 298 -25.63 15.71 7.27
C ARG A 298 -25.35 16.52 6.01
N LEU A 299 -24.29 16.19 5.29
CA LEU A 299 -23.88 16.92 4.09
C LEU A 299 -24.96 16.84 3.00
N TRP A 300 -25.58 15.66 2.83
CA TRP A 300 -26.69 15.47 1.91
C TRP A 300 -27.89 16.42 2.18
N ARG A 301 -28.18 16.66 3.45
CA ARG A 301 -29.26 17.56 3.86
C ARG A 301 -28.89 19.04 3.71
N ARG A 302 -27.61 19.37 3.94
CA ARG A 302 -27.11 20.76 3.97
C ARG A 302 -26.63 21.25 2.60
N ASP A 303 -25.97 20.41 1.84
CA ASP A 303 -25.25 20.76 0.59
C ASP A 303 -25.24 19.57 -0.36
N ARG A 304 -26.32 19.41 -1.12
CA ARG A 304 -26.50 18.29 -2.04
C ARG A 304 -25.41 18.23 -3.11
N ALA A 305 -24.86 19.36 -3.56
CA ALA A 305 -23.82 19.37 -4.57
C ALA A 305 -22.51 18.79 -4.01
N ALA A 306 -22.06 19.26 -2.84
CA ALA A 306 -20.88 18.73 -2.19
C ALA A 306 -21.06 17.25 -1.78
N ALA A 307 -22.26 16.88 -1.30
CA ALA A 307 -22.58 15.50 -0.97
C ALA A 307 -22.50 14.60 -2.21
N ALA A 308 -23.06 15.01 -3.35
CA ALA A 308 -23.00 14.25 -4.59
C ALA A 308 -21.55 14.06 -5.06
N LEU A 309 -20.71 15.12 -5.03
CA LEU A 309 -19.28 15.01 -5.35
C LEU A 309 -18.62 13.89 -4.54
N LEU A 310 -18.78 13.93 -3.23
CA LEU A 310 -18.04 13.03 -2.33
C LEU A 310 -18.62 11.62 -2.33
N ILE A 311 -19.94 11.47 -2.25
CA ILE A 311 -20.60 10.16 -2.16
C ILE A 311 -20.49 9.39 -3.47
N ILE A 312 -20.70 10.04 -4.63
CA ILE A 312 -20.55 9.36 -5.93
C ILE A 312 -19.11 8.91 -6.12
N SER A 313 -18.12 9.78 -5.86
CA SER A 313 -16.72 9.43 -5.99
C SER A 313 -16.33 8.30 -5.02
N TYR A 314 -16.79 8.34 -3.78
CA TYR A 314 -16.57 7.29 -2.78
C TYR A 314 -17.12 5.94 -3.23
N VAL A 315 -18.38 5.90 -3.68
CA VAL A 315 -19.04 4.67 -4.15
C VAL A 315 -18.33 4.10 -5.38
N LEU A 316 -17.91 4.95 -6.33
CA LEU A 316 -17.20 4.49 -7.51
C LEU A 316 -15.82 3.91 -7.18
N VAL A 317 -15.08 4.48 -6.22
CA VAL A 317 -13.82 3.90 -5.73
C VAL A 317 -14.07 2.56 -5.05
N LEU A 318 -15.07 2.45 -4.19
CA LEU A 318 -15.42 1.16 -3.56
C LEU A 318 -15.79 0.10 -4.59
N LEU A 319 -16.64 0.46 -5.56
CA LEU A 319 -17.05 -0.45 -6.62
C LEU A 319 -15.84 -0.92 -7.43
N PHE A 320 -14.93 0.01 -7.80
CA PHE A 320 -13.69 -0.33 -8.49
C PHE A 320 -12.86 -1.32 -7.66
N CYS A 321 -12.57 -1.00 -6.39
CA CYS A 321 -11.76 -1.87 -5.53
C CYS A 321 -12.42 -3.24 -5.27
N THR A 322 -13.75 -3.32 -5.28
CA THR A 322 -14.47 -4.59 -5.14
C THR A 322 -14.33 -5.48 -6.38
N LEU A 323 -14.22 -4.87 -7.57
CA LEU A 323 -14.11 -5.57 -8.85
C LEU A 323 -12.66 -5.75 -9.32
N PHE A 324 -11.68 -5.24 -8.58
CA PHE A 324 -10.27 -5.26 -8.95
C PHE A 324 -9.48 -6.19 -8.02
N PHE A 325 -9.14 -7.39 -8.56
CA PHE A 325 -8.56 -8.49 -7.80
C PHE A 325 -7.03 -8.45 -7.83
N VAL A 326 -6.44 -7.55 -7.07
CA VAL A 326 -4.98 -7.45 -6.86
C VAL A 326 -4.64 -7.61 -5.37
N GLN A 327 -3.43 -8.10 -5.09
CA GLN A 327 -3.00 -8.37 -3.70
C GLN A 327 -2.97 -7.11 -2.83
N ASP A 328 -2.64 -5.97 -3.41
CA ASP A 328 -2.49 -4.66 -2.76
C ASP A 328 -3.67 -3.71 -3.02
N VAL A 329 -4.87 -4.25 -3.24
CA VAL A 329 -6.07 -3.45 -3.55
C VAL A 329 -6.37 -2.35 -2.52
N ASP A 330 -5.91 -2.50 -1.29
CA ASP A 330 -6.09 -1.54 -0.20
C ASP A 330 -5.39 -0.19 -0.45
N VAL A 331 -4.32 -0.13 -1.24
CA VAL A 331 -3.67 1.15 -1.59
C VAL A 331 -4.54 1.99 -2.55
N PHE A 332 -5.34 1.35 -3.41
CA PHE A 332 -6.31 2.04 -4.27
C PHE A 332 -7.46 2.66 -3.47
N MET A 333 -7.73 2.16 -2.26
CA MET A 333 -8.74 2.73 -1.36
C MET A 333 -8.32 4.05 -0.71
N ILE A 334 -7.09 4.52 -0.86
CA ILE A 334 -6.62 5.80 -0.30
C ILE A 334 -7.52 6.95 -0.76
N SER A 335 -8.00 6.91 -1.99
CA SER A 335 -8.98 7.87 -2.51
C SER A 335 -10.29 7.87 -1.71
N ALA A 336 -10.80 6.69 -1.33
CA ALA A 336 -11.97 6.56 -0.48
C ALA A 336 -11.66 6.97 0.97
N HIS A 337 -10.47 6.64 1.50
CA HIS A 337 -10.03 7.04 2.84
C HIS A 337 -9.99 8.56 3.00
N LEU A 338 -9.48 9.28 1.99
CA LEU A 338 -9.47 10.74 1.98
C LEU A 338 -10.88 11.33 2.04
N ILE A 339 -11.81 10.79 1.24
CA ILE A 339 -13.21 11.22 1.24
C ILE A 339 -13.87 10.88 2.59
N ALA A 340 -13.65 9.67 3.12
CA ALA A 340 -14.19 9.25 4.40
C ALA A 340 -13.68 10.12 5.56
N ALA A 341 -12.41 10.51 5.56
CA ALA A 341 -11.85 11.42 6.55
C ALA A 341 -12.53 12.82 6.51
N LEU A 342 -12.82 13.32 5.31
CA LEU A 342 -13.57 14.58 5.12
C LEU A 342 -14.98 14.47 5.66
N LEU A 343 -15.69 13.37 5.33
CA LEU A 343 -17.04 13.10 5.84
C LEU A 343 -17.04 12.87 7.36
N LEU A 344 -15.99 12.24 7.92
CA LEU A 344 -15.80 12.10 9.36
C LEU A 344 -15.74 13.47 10.06
N GLY A 345 -15.02 14.43 9.50
CA GLY A 345 -15.00 15.81 10.00
C GLY A 345 -16.38 16.46 10.02
N GLU A 346 -17.22 16.22 9.01
CA GLU A 346 -18.61 16.67 8.94
C GLU A 346 -19.47 16.03 10.04
N GLY A 347 -19.33 14.73 10.28
CA GLY A 347 -20.05 14.02 11.35
C GLY A 347 -19.60 14.45 12.75
N ALA A 348 -18.32 14.67 12.94
CA ALA A 348 -17.78 15.22 14.18
C ALA A 348 -18.34 16.62 14.47
N MET A 349 -18.45 17.45 13.44
CA MET A 349 -19.08 18.79 13.56
C MET A 349 -20.56 18.69 13.91
N GLN A 350 -21.30 17.70 13.40
CA GLN A 350 -22.72 17.49 13.77
C GLN A 350 -22.87 17.25 15.26
N ILE A 351 -22.01 16.40 15.86
CA ILE A 351 -22.04 16.16 17.30
C ILE A 351 -21.71 17.45 18.07
N GLY A 352 -20.74 18.22 17.58
CA GLY A 352 -20.39 19.52 18.17
C GLY A 352 -21.52 20.52 18.15
N ASP A 353 -22.29 20.60 17.04
CA ASP A 353 -23.42 21.48 16.92
C ASP A 353 -24.57 21.04 17.85
N TRP A 354 -24.87 19.73 17.91
CA TRP A 354 -25.84 19.19 18.86
C TRP A 354 -25.48 19.52 20.31
N ALA A 355 -24.21 19.40 20.71
CA ALA A 355 -23.76 19.75 22.06
C ALA A 355 -23.90 21.25 22.35
N ASN A 356 -23.77 22.14 21.34
CA ASN A 356 -24.03 23.56 21.49
C ASN A 356 -25.53 23.87 21.69
N ASP A 357 -26.41 23.14 20.99
CA ASP A 357 -27.86 23.34 21.07
C ASP A 357 -28.44 22.88 22.40
N GLN A 358 -27.94 21.77 22.98
CA GLN A 358 -28.37 21.32 24.32
C GLN A 358 -28.10 22.38 25.39
N LYS A 359 -26.98 23.12 25.34
CA LYS A 359 -26.71 24.23 26.26
C LYS A 359 -27.65 25.44 26.07
N ARG A 360 -28.21 25.66 24.88
CA ARG A 360 -29.20 26.69 24.66
C ARG A 360 -30.54 26.34 25.35
N ILE A 361 -30.96 25.07 25.26
CA ILE A 361 -32.17 24.55 25.87
C ILE A 361 -32.08 24.65 27.41
N THR A 362 -30.94 24.23 28.00
CA THR A 362 -30.75 24.29 29.48
C THR A 362 -30.64 25.73 30.02
N LYS A 363 -30.15 26.70 29.23
CA LYS A 363 -30.13 28.11 29.63
C LYS A 363 -31.51 28.78 29.65
N VAL A 364 -32.44 28.33 28.82
CA VAL A 364 -33.84 28.80 28.80
C VAL A 364 -34.63 28.26 29.99
N ALA A 365 -34.20 27.16 30.60
CA ALA A 365 -34.87 26.50 31.73
C ALA A 365 -34.36 26.94 33.12
N GLN A 366 -33.42 27.89 33.24
CA GLN A 366 -33.00 28.41 34.56
C GLN A 366 -33.72 29.70 34.91
N PRO A 367 -34.51 29.74 36.02
CA PRO A 367 -35.03 30.96 36.55
C PRO A 367 -33.96 31.78 37.28
N LEU A 368 -33.89 33.07 36.93
CA LEU A 368 -33.38 34.20 37.73
C LEU A 368 -32.28 33.90 38.76
N SER A 369 -31.05 34.13 38.41
CA SER A 369 -29.99 34.31 39.40
C SER A 369 -29.51 35.75 39.44
N PHE A 370 -29.49 36.27 40.62
CA PHE A 370 -29.03 37.55 41.13
C PHE A 370 -27.94 38.25 40.31
N VAL A 371 -28.21 39.49 39.89
CA VAL A 371 -27.22 40.40 39.34
C VAL A 371 -26.56 41.14 40.49
N ILE A 372 -25.37 40.77 40.86
CA ILE A 372 -24.44 41.64 41.60
C ILE A 372 -23.70 42.47 40.53
N ARG A 373 -24.01 43.80 40.51
CA ARG A 373 -23.22 44.78 39.76
C ARG A 373 -21.97 45.15 40.58
N PRO A 374 -20.75 44.91 40.11
CA PRO A 374 -19.59 45.64 40.58
C PRO A 374 -19.41 46.88 39.71
N SER A 375 -19.48 48.03 40.36
CA SER A 375 -19.02 49.29 39.81
C SER A 375 -17.50 49.32 39.67
N SER A 376 -17.02 50.05 38.67
CA SER A 376 -15.66 50.54 38.40
C SER A 376 -14.75 49.66 37.55
N SER A 377 -14.44 50.24 36.40
CA SER A 377 -13.20 50.21 35.62
C SER A 377 -12.12 49.26 36.14
N VAL A 378 -11.87 48.18 35.42
CA VAL A 378 -10.56 47.58 35.10
C VAL A 378 -10.78 46.34 34.22
N LEU A 379 -10.04 46.28 33.09
CA LEU A 379 -9.85 45.14 32.20
C LEU A 379 -11.11 44.46 31.63
N ARG A 380 -11.49 44.86 30.41
CA ARG A 380 -12.23 44.00 29.51
C ARG A 380 -11.41 42.75 29.18
N LEU A 381 -11.38 41.81 30.10
CA LEU A 381 -11.19 40.42 29.75
C LEU A 381 -12.39 40.03 28.90
N SER A 382 -12.20 39.99 27.58
CA SER A 382 -13.17 39.37 26.69
C SER A 382 -13.52 38.00 27.28
N SER A 383 -14.77 37.84 27.72
CA SER A 383 -15.28 36.56 28.20
C SER A 383 -15.13 35.56 27.05
N PHE A 384 -14.08 34.76 27.07
CA PHE A 384 -13.87 33.63 26.17
C PHE A 384 -14.94 32.59 26.53
N VAL A 385 -16.12 32.70 25.94
CA VAL A 385 -17.15 31.66 26.07
C VAL A 385 -16.68 30.46 25.26
N ILE A 386 -15.96 29.52 25.91
CA ILE A 386 -15.58 28.26 25.29
C ILE A 386 -16.87 27.49 24.97
N ARG A 387 -17.14 27.29 23.69
CA ARG A 387 -18.33 26.56 23.22
C ARG A 387 -18.22 25.07 23.57
N PRO A 388 -19.33 24.36 23.91
CA PRO A 388 -19.32 22.92 24.14
C PRO A 388 -18.74 22.12 22.98
N SER A 389 -18.94 22.55 21.74
CA SER A 389 -18.34 21.94 20.55
C SER A 389 -16.81 21.90 20.59
N PHE A 390 -16.15 22.81 21.32
CA PHE A 390 -14.70 22.75 21.51
C PHE A 390 -14.29 21.53 22.35
N PHE A 391 -15.01 21.25 23.44
CA PHE A 391 -14.74 20.07 24.28
C PHE A 391 -15.05 18.76 23.54
N VAL A 392 -16.11 18.75 22.72
CA VAL A 392 -16.43 17.62 21.83
C VAL A 392 -15.27 17.40 20.84
N GLY A 393 -14.77 18.46 20.21
CA GLY A 393 -13.64 18.38 19.31
C GLY A 393 -12.37 17.86 20.03
N LEU A 394 -12.09 18.37 21.23
CA LEU A 394 -10.94 17.88 22.03
C LEU A 394 -11.08 16.39 22.37
N ALA A 395 -12.27 15.94 22.78
CA ALA A 395 -12.54 14.54 23.04
C ALA A 395 -12.38 13.66 21.78
N LEU A 396 -12.83 14.14 20.62
CA LEU A 396 -12.70 13.40 19.36
C LEU A 396 -11.26 13.33 18.82
N LEU A 397 -10.31 14.14 19.34
CA LEU A 397 -8.89 13.98 19.04
C LEU A 397 -8.32 12.67 19.59
N ILE A 398 -9.02 11.97 20.47
CA ILE A 398 -8.65 10.62 20.91
C ILE A 398 -8.59 9.65 19.73
N LEU A 399 -9.43 9.82 18.70
CA LEU A 399 -9.47 8.95 17.55
C LEU A 399 -8.14 8.94 16.76
N PRO A 400 -7.62 10.06 16.23
CA PRO A 400 -6.32 10.05 15.57
C PRO A 400 -5.17 9.70 16.52
N SER A 401 -5.28 9.97 17.84
CA SER A 401 -4.26 9.58 18.82
C SER A 401 -4.19 8.06 18.99
N LEU A 402 -5.32 7.38 19.09
CA LEU A 402 -5.37 5.91 19.17
C LEU A 402 -4.88 5.25 17.87
N LEU A 403 -5.23 5.82 16.70
CA LEU A 403 -4.72 5.35 15.41
C LEU A 403 -3.19 5.52 15.32
N LEU A 404 -2.66 6.65 15.76
CA LEU A 404 -1.21 6.89 15.83
C LEU A 404 -0.52 5.80 16.66
N LEU A 405 -0.98 5.57 17.89
CA LEU A 405 -0.40 4.57 18.79
C LEU A 405 -0.48 3.15 18.23
N ARG A 406 -1.59 2.82 17.58
CA ARG A 406 -1.78 1.51 16.96
C ARG A 406 -0.86 1.29 15.76
N ASN A 407 -0.75 2.28 14.87
CA ASN A 407 -0.14 2.09 13.55
C ASN A 407 1.36 2.35 13.52
N ILE A 408 1.94 3.05 14.51
CA ILE A 408 3.37 3.43 14.50
C ILE A 408 4.31 2.21 14.52
N ALA A 409 4.03 1.19 15.34
CA ALA A 409 4.90 0.02 15.45
C ALA A 409 4.87 -0.86 14.19
N PRO A 410 3.71 -1.22 13.61
CA PRO A 410 3.65 -1.94 12.33
C PRO A 410 4.37 -1.20 11.18
N ILE A 411 4.20 0.12 11.06
CA ILE A 411 4.84 0.91 10.00
C ILE A 411 6.36 0.92 10.16
N ARG A 412 6.87 1.13 11.39
CA ARG A 412 8.32 1.04 11.64
C ARG A 412 8.88 -0.34 11.34
N ALA A 413 8.15 -1.40 11.67
CA ALA A 413 8.56 -2.77 11.38
C ALA A 413 8.60 -3.02 9.86
N ALA A 414 7.60 -2.58 9.10
CA ALA A 414 7.58 -2.68 7.65
C ALA A 414 8.75 -1.92 7.00
N ASN A 415 9.13 -0.77 7.56
CA ASN A 415 10.22 0.08 7.07
C ASN A 415 11.58 -0.23 7.71
N SER A 416 11.82 -1.48 8.12
CA SER A 416 13.08 -1.91 8.76
C SER A 416 14.30 -1.96 7.82
N GLY A 417 14.12 -1.82 6.51
CA GLY A 417 15.20 -1.95 5.51
C GLY A 417 15.60 -3.40 5.21
N ALA A 418 14.77 -4.37 5.58
CA ALA A 418 15.03 -5.79 5.36
C ALA A 418 15.23 -6.12 3.87
N ASN A 419 14.45 -5.51 2.97
CA ASN A 419 14.54 -5.76 1.53
C ASN A 419 15.90 -5.38 0.93
N GLU A 420 16.44 -4.22 1.32
CA GLU A 420 17.80 -3.82 0.91
C GLU A 420 18.85 -4.81 1.43
N THR A 421 18.70 -5.23 2.68
CA THR A 421 19.60 -6.22 3.30
C THR A 421 19.57 -7.54 2.53
N ILE A 422 18.40 -8.02 2.12
CA ILE A 422 18.24 -9.23 1.29
C ILE A 422 18.91 -9.04 -0.07
N ALA A 423 18.62 -7.95 -0.76
CA ALA A 423 19.16 -7.69 -2.08
C ALA A 423 20.70 -7.64 -2.08
N ARG A 424 21.28 -6.87 -1.14
CA ARG A 424 22.75 -6.78 -0.99
C ARG A 424 23.39 -8.12 -0.64
N ALA A 425 22.80 -8.86 0.29
CA ALA A 425 23.28 -10.16 0.68
C ALA A 425 23.21 -11.21 -0.43
N THR A 426 22.19 -11.14 -1.28
CA THR A 426 22.05 -12.02 -2.44
C THR A 426 23.11 -11.71 -3.50
N LEU A 427 23.32 -10.43 -3.81
CA LEU A 427 24.34 -10.03 -4.78
C LEU A 427 25.78 -10.22 -4.28
N ALA A 428 26.00 -10.25 -2.97
CA ALA A 428 27.31 -10.51 -2.37
C ALA A 428 27.72 -11.98 -2.41
N GLN A 429 26.86 -12.92 -2.79
CA GLN A 429 27.22 -14.32 -2.90
C GLN A 429 28.23 -14.57 -4.04
N PRO A 430 29.09 -15.58 -3.91
CA PRO A 430 30.11 -15.91 -4.91
C PRO A 430 29.47 -16.57 -6.14
N LEU A 431 28.66 -15.81 -6.88
CA LEU A 431 28.04 -16.28 -8.12
C LEU A 431 29.01 -16.14 -9.30
N PRO A 432 29.01 -17.10 -10.25
CA PRO A 432 29.78 -16.99 -11.49
C PRO A 432 29.39 -15.75 -12.29
N ALA A 433 30.35 -15.14 -12.97
CA ALA A 433 30.08 -14.02 -13.87
C ALA A 433 29.10 -14.45 -14.99
N GLY A 434 28.17 -13.56 -15.31
CA GLY A 434 27.15 -13.83 -16.33
C GLY A 434 26.04 -14.79 -15.88
N ALA A 435 25.99 -15.21 -14.61
CA ALA A 435 24.90 -16.05 -14.13
C ALA A 435 23.54 -15.38 -14.28
N LEU A 436 22.51 -16.19 -14.55
CA LEU A 436 21.10 -15.76 -14.53
C LEU A 436 20.54 -15.95 -13.13
N LEU A 437 20.01 -14.89 -12.56
CA LEU A 437 19.31 -14.87 -11.28
C LEU A 437 17.84 -14.56 -11.50
N ILE A 438 16.97 -15.53 -11.22
CA ILE A 438 15.51 -15.39 -11.32
C ILE A 438 14.95 -15.20 -9.92
N VAL A 439 14.29 -14.08 -9.68
CA VAL A 439 13.83 -13.65 -8.36
C VAL A 439 12.40 -13.13 -8.40
N ASP A 440 11.73 -13.15 -7.26
CA ASP A 440 10.38 -12.58 -7.13
C ASP A 440 10.37 -11.10 -7.50
N TRP A 441 9.21 -10.59 -7.97
CA TRP A 441 9.04 -9.18 -8.35
C TRP A 441 9.46 -8.21 -7.24
N GLU A 442 9.15 -8.55 -5.99
CA GLU A 442 9.51 -7.75 -4.83
C GLU A 442 11.02 -7.54 -4.66
N ALA A 443 11.83 -8.50 -5.13
CA ALA A 443 13.28 -8.47 -4.98
C ALA A 443 14.01 -7.94 -6.23
N VAL A 444 13.46 -8.17 -7.44
CA VAL A 444 14.14 -7.85 -8.71
C VAL A 444 14.50 -6.38 -8.83
N GLU A 445 13.57 -5.48 -8.51
CA GLU A 445 13.79 -4.05 -8.70
C GLU A 445 14.78 -3.47 -7.70
N GLY A 446 14.81 -3.99 -6.46
CA GLY A 446 15.85 -3.62 -5.48
C GLY A 446 17.25 -4.04 -5.92
N MET A 447 17.40 -5.22 -6.53
CA MET A 447 18.69 -5.67 -7.08
C MET A 447 19.09 -4.85 -8.32
N ARG A 448 18.14 -4.56 -9.22
CA ARG A 448 18.37 -3.68 -10.39
C ARG A 448 18.76 -2.25 -9.98
N TYR A 449 18.19 -1.74 -8.89
CA TYR A 449 18.60 -0.46 -8.30
C TYR A 449 20.08 -0.51 -7.92
N LEU A 450 20.52 -1.55 -7.21
CA LEU A 450 21.91 -1.72 -6.78
C LEU A 450 22.86 -1.85 -7.97
N GLN A 451 22.48 -2.58 -9.03
CA GLN A 451 23.24 -2.65 -10.26
C GLN A 451 23.37 -1.29 -10.96
N ALA A 452 22.24 -0.59 -11.13
CA ALA A 452 22.20 0.63 -11.94
C ALA A 452 22.84 1.85 -11.26
N LEU A 453 22.66 2.00 -9.95
CA LEU A 453 23.07 3.20 -9.23
C LEU A 453 24.34 3.01 -8.37
N GLU A 454 24.64 1.78 -7.97
CA GLU A 454 25.81 1.48 -7.16
C GLU A 454 26.85 0.62 -7.91
N GLY A 455 26.54 0.14 -9.12
CA GLY A 455 27.44 -0.69 -9.90
C GLY A 455 27.71 -2.08 -9.29
N LEU A 456 26.81 -2.55 -8.41
CA LEU A 456 26.98 -3.83 -7.73
C LEU A 456 26.60 -5.00 -8.64
N ARG A 457 27.58 -5.85 -8.97
CA ARG A 457 27.39 -7.05 -9.80
C ARG A 457 26.64 -6.79 -11.12
N PRO A 458 27.10 -5.82 -11.95
CA PRO A 458 26.47 -5.53 -13.24
C PRO A 458 26.64 -6.68 -14.26
N ASP A 459 27.49 -7.66 -13.93
CA ASP A 459 27.74 -8.87 -14.69
C ASP A 459 26.58 -9.89 -14.62
N LEU A 460 25.74 -9.83 -13.59
CA LEU A 460 24.61 -10.75 -13.43
C LEU A 460 23.40 -10.30 -14.24
N GLU A 461 22.73 -11.25 -14.88
CA GLU A 461 21.41 -11.02 -15.45
C GLU A 461 20.33 -11.29 -14.41
N ILE A 462 19.50 -10.30 -14.07
CA ILE A 462 18.45 -10.43 -13.08
C ILE A 462 17.10 -10.34 -13.78
N ARG A 463 16.29 -11.40 -13.67
CA ARG A 463 14.95 -11.49 -14.25
C ARG A 463 13.88 -11.70 -13.18
N PRO A 464 12.68 -11.13 -13.37
CA PRO A 464 11.54 -11.44 -12.52
C PRO A 464 11.08 -12.87 -12.77
N LEU A 465 10.62 -13.53 -11.72
CA LEU A 465 9.96 -14.82 -11.81
C LEU A 465 8.62 -14.63 -12.55
N ASN A 466 8.55 -15.22 -13.73
CA ASN A 466 7.31 -15.31 -14.50
C ASN A 466 7.08 -16.80 -14.80
N THR A 467 6.03 -17.37 -14.24
CA THR A 467 5.71 -18.79 -14.34
C THR A 467 5.57 -19.28 -15.78
N ASP A 468 5.10 -18.43 -16.70
CA ASP A 468 4.89 -18.78 -18.10
C ASP A 468 6.20 -18.97 -18.89
N VAL A 469 7.27 -18.28 -18.52
CA VAL A 469 8.53 -18.27 -19.28
C VAL A 469 9.74 -18.70 -18.45
N VAL A 470 9.62 -18.87 -17.14
CA VAL A 470 10.75 -19.17 -16.24
C VAL A 470 11.52 -20.42 -16.65
N ARG A 471 10.82 -21.47 -17.10
CA ARG A 471 11.44 -22.70 -17.57
C ARG A 471 12.25 -22.48 -18.84
N ALA A 472 11.67 -21.82 -19.83
CA ALA A 472 12.34 -21.51 -21.10
C ALA A 472 13.58 -20.61 -20.89
N ASP A 473 13.48 -19.61 -20.00
CA ASP A 473 14.57 -18.74 -19.63
C ASP A 473 15.70 -19.54 -18.96
N ALA A 474 15.37 -20.43 -18.01
CA ALA A 474 16.35 -21.27 -17.33
C ALA A 474 17.02 -22.26 -18.30
N GLU A 475 16.24 -22.99 -19.12
CA GLU A 475 16.75 -23.95 -20.11
C GLU A 475 17.66 -23.25 -21.14
N THR A 476 17.27 -22.08 -21.63
CA THR A 476 18.08 -21.29 -22.58
C THR A 476 19.42 -20.88 -21.97
N ALA A 477 19.42 -20.39 -20.72
CA ALA A 477 20.64 -19.99 -20.05
C ALA A 477 21.56 -21.20 -19.75
N LEU A 478 20.98 -22.33 -19.30
CA LEU A 478 21.73 -23.57 -19.04
C LEU A 478 22.34 -24.14 -20.33
N ALA A 479 21.60 -24.15 -21.43
CA ALA A 479 22.11 -24.57 -22.75
C ALA A 479 23.24 -23.68 -23.25
N ALA A 480 23.26 -22.40 -22.90
CA ALA A 480 24.35 -21.48 -23.15
C ALA A 480 25.55 -21.64 -22.17
N GLY A 481 25.54 -22.66 -21.31
CA GLY A 481 26.59 -22.91 -20.30
C GLY A 481 26.58 -21.93 -19.13
N ARG A 482 25.53 -21.14 -18.94
CA ARG A 482 25.42 -20.19 -17.86
C ARG A 482 24.85 -20.85 -16.60
N ALA A 483 25.33 -20.43 -15.44
CA ALA A 483 24.75 -20.86 -14.19
C ALA A 483 23.42 -20.14 -13.95
N VAL A 484 22.41 -20.87 -13.45
CA VAL A 484 21.07 -20.36 -13.16
C VAL A 484 20.76 -20.53 -11.69
N TYR A 485 20.25 -19.50 -11.07
CA TYR A 485 19.85 -19.49 -9.67
C TYR A 485 18.46 -18.91 -9.50
N LEU A 486 17.72 -19.45 -8.51
CA LEU A 486 16.43 -18.94 -8.04
C LEU A 486 16.58 -18.39 -6.62
N LEU A 487 15.81 -17.37 -6.27
CA LEU A 487 15.75 -16.89 -4.88
C LEU A 487 14.99 -17.89 -3.99
N ARG A 488 13.96 -18.54 -4.55
CA ARG A 488 13.17 -19.59 -3.89
C ARG A 488 12.93 -20.75 -4.85
N PRO A 489 12.79 -21.98 -4.35
CA PRO A 489 12.52 -23.13 -5.22
C PRO A 489 11.16 -22.99 -5.89
N GLN A 490 11.07 -23.44 -7.14
CA GLN A 490 9.89 -23.39 -7.99
C GLN A 490 9.51 -24.79 -8.45
N ALA A 491 8.42 -25.34 -7.90
CA ALA A 491 7.94 -26.67 -8.22
C ALA A 491 7.66 -26.86 -9.71
N GLU A 492 7.04 -25.86 -10.32
CA GLU A 492 6.56 -25.89 -11.71
C GLU A 492 7.69 -25.83 -12.73
N LEU A 493 8.91 -25.51 -12.30
CA LEU A 493 10.05 -25.42 -13.18
C LEU A 493 10.40 -26.77 -13.85
N GLY A 494 10.16 -27.90 -13.15
CA GLY A 494 10.43 -29.24 -13.64
C GLY A 494 11.92 -29.54 -13.88
N LEU A 495 12.82 -28.71 -13.35
CA LEU A 495 14.28 -28.86 -13.36
C LEU A 495 14.79 -29.16 -11.95
N SER A 496 15.94 -29.81 -11.87
CA SER A 496 16.58 -30.08 -10.59
C SER A 496 17.01 -28.78 -9.89
N GLN A 497 16.72 -28.66 -8.59
CA GLN A 497 17.03 -27.49 -7.79
C GLN A 497 17.72 -27.91 -6.49
N MET A 498 18.83 -27.27 -6.16
CA MET A 498 19.61 -27.56 -4.97
C MET A 498 19.94 -26.27 -4.22
N PRO A 499 19.79 -26.23 -2.88
CA PRO A 499 20.22 -25.11 -2.07
C PRO A 499 21.71 -24.78 -2.28
N ALA A 500 22.00 -23.49 -2.47
CA ALA A 500 23.33 -22.94 -2.68
C ALA A 500 23.45 -21.61 -1.93
N GLY A 501 23.76 -21.66 -0.64
CA GLY A 501 23.67 -20.52 0.27
C GLY A 501 22.21 -20.02 0.37
N ARG A 502 21.97 -18.76 0.02
CA ARG A 502 20.63 -18.15 0.01
C ARG A 502 19.81 -18.46 -1.22
N LEU A 503 20.41 -19.06 -2.22
CA LEU A 503 19.83 -19.30 -3.53
C LEU A 503 19.64 -20.79 -3.77
N TRP A 504 18.92 -21.09 -4.83
CA TRP A 504 18.74 -22.43 -5.35
C TRP A 504 19.37 -22.53 -6.73
N ARG A 505 20.41 -23.34 -6.86
CA ARG A 505 21.05 -23.62 -8.15
C ARG A 505 20.14 -24.55 -8.96
N VAL A 506 19.94 -24.19 -10.22
CA VAL A 506 19.15 -24.99 -11.17
C VAL A 506 20.08 -25.83 -12.04
N SER A 507 19.66 -27.06 -12.37
CA SER A 507 20.39 -28.00 -13.25
C SER A 507 19.40 -28.80 -14.10
N THR A 508 19.81 -29.13 -15.32
CA THR A 508 19.12 -30.10 -16.17
C THR A 508 19.42 -31.54 -15.78
N ALA A 509 20.58 -31.78 -15.14
CA ALA A 509 20.92 -33.10 -14.63
C ALA A 509 20.07 -33.47 -13.42
N PRO A 510 19.60 -34.72 -13.31
CA PRO A 510 18.95 -35.19 -12.10
C PRO A 510 19.83 -35.00 -10.87
N LEU A 511 19.22 -34.60 -9.75
CA LEU A 511 19.93 -34.51 -8.48
C LEU A 511 20.35 -35.91 -8.00
N ALA A 512 21.64 -36.09 -7.72
CA ALA A 512 22.12 -37.26 -7.01
C ALA A 512 21.89 -37.08 -5.50
N LEU A 513 20.63 -37.18 -5.08
CA LEU A 513 20.25 -37.09 -3.66
C LEU A 513 20.67 -38.38 -2.93
N HIS A 514 21.15 -38.23 -1.71
CA HIS A 514 21.44 -39.32 -0.81
C HIS A 514 21.11 -38.94 0.63
N THR A 515 20.96 -39.94 1.48
CA THR A 515 20.77 -39.75 2.91
C THR A 515 21.96 -40.30 3.67
N ASP A 516 22.49 -39.50 4.62
CA ASP A 516 23.65 -39.88 5.45
C ASP A 516 23.24 -40.67 6.70
N SER A 517 21.98 -40.53 7.10
CA SER A 517 21.42 -41.20 8.27
C SER A 517 20.24 -42.07 7.89
N SER A 518 20.27 -43.35 8.28
CA SER A 518 19.15 -44.27 8.13
C SER A 518 18.32 -44.25 9.39
N VAL A 519 16.99 -44.17 9.24
CA VAL A 519 16.01 -44.17 10.34
C VAL A 519 14.79 -44.98 9.93
N ASP A 520 13.95 -45.35 10.90
CA ASP A 520 12.64 -45.97 10.66
C ASP A 520 11.61 -45.23 11.50
N GLN A 521 11.45 -43.95 11.25
CA GLN A 521 10.49 -43.14 11.99
C GLN A 521 9.14 -43.16 11.28
N ARG A 522 8.11 -43.57 12.02
CA ARG A 522 6.74 -43.76 11.48
C ARG A 522 5.78 -42.74 12.05
N TRP A 523 4.93 -42.24 11.18
CA TRP A 523 3.71 -41.51 11.53
C TRP A 523 2.48 -42.43 11.39
N GLN A 524 1.39 -41.98 11.95
CA GLN A 524 0.10 -42.60 11.67
C GLN A 524 -0.17 -42.55 10.15
N ASP A 525 -1.18 -43.26 9.67
CA ASP A 525 -1.48 -43.37 8.23
C ASP A 525 -0.35 -43.95 7.35
N GLY A 526 0.60 -44.67 7.97
CA GLY A 526 1.61 -45.47 7.26
C GLY A 526 2.78 -44.73 6.68
N ILE A 527 2.90 -43.43 6.87
CA ILE A 527 4.04 -42.61 6.38
C ILE A 527 5.28 -42.93 7.20
N THR A 528 6.39 -43.24 6.54
CA THR A 528 7.67 -43.59 7.17
C THR A 528 8.82 -42.76 6.60
N LEU A 529 9.63 -42.16 7.46
CA LEU A 529 10.94 -41.61 7.10
C LEU A 529 11.96 -42.74 7.16
N ARG A 530 12.62 -43.02 6.05
CA ARG A 530 13.63 -44.09 5.90
C ARG A 530 15.05 -43.59 6.08
N GLY A 531 15.30 -42.32 5.75
CA GLY A 531 16.58 -41.70 5.91
C GLY A 531 16.52 -40.19 5.75
N PHE A 532 17.59 -39.54 6.17
CA PHE A 532 17.77 -38.10 5.95
C PHE A 532 19.23 -37.71 5.87
N SER A 533 19.48 -36.51 5.29
CA SER A 533 20.75 -35.81 5.37
C SER A 533 20.51 -34.39 5.87
N LEU A 534 21.31 -33.98 6.86
CA LEU A 534 21.23 -32.63 7.48
C LEU A 534 22.65 -32.13 7.75
N PRO A 535 23.29 -31.36 6.83
CA PRO A 535 24.54 -30.69 7.10
C PRO A 535 24.42 -29.73 8.29
N ARG A 536 25.37 -29.82 9.24
CA ARG A 536 25.28 -29.06 10.51
C ARG A 536 25.61 -27.56 10.41
N GLY A 537 26.12 -27.11 9.29
CA GLY A 537 26.53 -25.73 9.06
C GLY A 537 28.05 -25.53 9.15
N PRO A 538 28.54 -24.32 9.43
CA PRO A 538 27.79 -23.16 9.89
C PRO A 538 26.93 -22.49 8.81
N TYR A 539 25.76 -21.97 9.21
CA TYR A 539 24.87 -21.18 8.38
C TYR A 539 24.87 -19.71 8.81
N GLN A 540 24.52 -18.81 7.89
CA GLN A 540 24.29 -17.40 8.19
C GLN A 540 22.78 -17.07 8.18
N PRO A 541 22.33 -16.02 8.87
CA PRO A 541 20.97 -15.53 8.75
C PRO A 541 20.61 -15.28 7.28
N GLY A 542 19.49 -15.86 6.83
CA GLY A 542 19.02 -15.83 5.46
C GLY A 542 19.44 -17.01 4.59
N ASP A 543 20.36 -17.88 5.03
CA ASP A 543 20.70 -19.08 4.27
C ASP A 543 19.56 -20.10 4.29
N SER A 544 19.45 -20.88 3.23
CA SER A 544 18.60 -22.05 3.17
C SER A 544 19.34 -23.24 3.77
N VAL A 545 18.71 -23.95 4.70
CA VAL A 545 19.27 -25.15 5.34
C VAL A 545 18.91 -26.37 4.49
N PRO A 546 19.86 -27.01 3.78
CA PRO A 546 19.54 -28.16 2.94
C PRO A 546 19.18 -29.36 3.80
N VAL A 547 18.01 -29.94 3.56
CA VAL A 547 17.52 -31.14 4.24
C VAL A 547 17.07 -32.13 3.17
N THR A 548 17.75 -33.26 3.05
CA THR A 548 17.31 -34.36 2.18
C THR A 548 16.51 -35.36 3.00
N LEU A 549 15.36 -35.79 2.50
CA LEU A 549 14.45 -36.72 3.18
C LEU A 549 14.07 -37.87 2.24
N ASP A 550 14.15 -39.11 2.73
CA ASP A 550 13.70 -40.32 2.04
C ASP A 550 12.42 -40.83 2.70
N TRP A 551 11.33 -40.72 2.00
CA TRP A 551 10.00 -41.11 2.44
C TRP A 551 9.53 -42.41 1.80
N GLN A 552 8.80 -43.20 2.57
CA GLN A 552 8.13 -44.40 2.10
C GLN A 552 6.76 -44.56 2.79
N ALA A 553 5.78 -45.06 2.06
CA ALA A 553 4.51 -45.49 2.66
C ALA A 553 4.18 -46.92 2.23
N GLN A 554 3.63 -47.73 3.13
CA GLN A 554 3.22 -49.12 2.82
C GLN A 554 2.00 -49.16 1.90
N ALA A 555 1.13 -48.15 1.99
CA ALA A 555 -0.01 -47.89 1.13
C ALA A 555 -0.16 -46.39 0.95
N ALA A 556 -0.94 -45.94 -0.02
CA ALA A 556 -1.27 -44.53 -0.13
C ALA A 556 -1.94 -44.04 1.16
N PRO A 557 -1.48 -42.94 1.75
CA PRO A 557 -2.16 -42.30 2.89
C PRO A 557 -3.62 -42.00 2.59
N THR A 558 -4.46 -42.05 3.62
CA THR A 558 -5.93 -41.90 3.46
C THR A 558 -6.35 -40.46 3.24
N GLN A 559 -5.45 -39.51 3.51
CA GLN A 559 -5.66 -38.08 3.33
C GLN A 559 -4.43 -37.42 2.69
N ARG A 560 -4.66 -36.24 2.14
CA ARG A 560 -3.60 -35.41 1.62
C ARG A 560 -2.95 -34.63 2.78
N TYR A 561 -1.65 -34.82 2.94
CA TYR A 561 -0.84 -34.17 3.98
C TYR A 561 0.24 -33.27 3.38
N THR A 562 0.50 -32.19 4.06
CA THR A 562 1.64 -31.29 3.79
C THR A 562 2.75 -31.59 4.79
N LEU A 563 3.97 -31.81 4.31
CA LEU A 563 5.16 -31.91 5.14
C LEU A 563 5.63 -30.50 5.50
N PHE A 564 5.90 -30.26 6.77
CA PHE A 564 6.62 -29.08 7.22
C PHE A 564 8.05 -29.43 7.64
N VAL A 565 8.99 -28.56 7.31
CA VAL A 565 10.38 -28.60 7.75
C VAL A 565 10.68 -27.24 8.40
N HIS A 566 10.82 -27.23 9.72
CA HIS A 566 10.99 -26.02 10.51
C HIS A 566 12.35 -26.00 11.23
N VAL A 567 12.98 -24.83 11.26
CA VAL A 567 14.15 -24.52 12.07
C VAL A 567 13.70 -23.76 13.30
N VAL A 568 13.86 -24.38 14.47
CA VAL A 568 13.25 -23.90 15.73
C VAL A 568 14.33 -23.59 16.75
N GLY A 569 14.25 -22.40 17.36
CA GLY A 569 15.13 -21.98 18.42
C GLY A 569 14.83 -22.65 19.76
N THR A 570 15.73 -22.51 20.73
CA THR A 570 15.53 -22.98 22.13
C THR A 570 14.37 -22.24 22.82
N ASP A 571 14.00 -21.07 22.31
CA ASP A 571 12.83 -20.26 22.71
C ASP A 571 11.51 -20.74 22.09
N GLY A 572 11.53 -21.79 21.27
CA GLY A 572 10.38 -22.33 20.57
C GLY A 572 9.97 -21.52 19.33
N ILE A 573 10.68 -20.45 18.98
CA ILE A 573 10.33 -19.62 17.82
C ILE A 573 10.88 -20.26 16.54
N VAL A 574 10.03 -20.37 15.51
CA VAL A 574 10.42 -20.81 14.18
C VAL A 574 11.22 -19.71 13.51
N ARG A 575 12.46 -20.00 13.12
CA ARG A 575 13.39 -19.09 12.45
C ARG A 575 13.53 -19.33 10.96
N GLY A 576 13.08 -20.48 10.48
CA GLY A 576 13.02 -20.85 9.07
C GLY A 576 12.01 -21.95 8.87
N GLN A 577 11.30 -21.94 7.75
CA GLN A 577 10.31 -22.97 7.42
C GLN A 577 10.17 -23.18 5.92
N GLN A 578 9.82 -24.41 5.56
CA GLN A 578 9.35 -24.75 4.23
C GLN A 578 8.32 -25.85 4.35
N ASP A 579 7.13 -25.58 3.86
CA ASP A 579 5.98 -26.49 3.93
C ASP A 579 5.54 -26.83 2.50
N ARG A 580 5.62 -28.12 2.13
CA ARG A 580 5.15 -28.59 0.84
C ARG A 580 5.04 -30.12 0.82
N GLU A 581 4.40 -30.65 -0.20
CA GLU A 581 4.36 -32.10 -0.45
C GLU A 581 5.70 -32.60 -1.01
N PRO A 582 6.18 -33.79 -0.61
CA PRO A 582 7.40 -34.39 -1.15
C PRO A 582 7.33 -34.57 -2.66
N SER A 583 8.38 -34.17 -3.35
CA SER A 583 8.49 -34.23 -4.81
C SER A 583 7.25 -33.69 -5.55
N HIS A 584 6.52 -32.77 -4.92
CA HIS A 584 5.24 -32.23 -5.39
C HIS A 584 4.17 -33.30 -5.72
N THR A 585 4.28 -34.46 -5.08
CA THR A 585 3.34 -35.55 -5.25
C THR A 585 2.38 -35.61 -4.06
N PRO A 586 1.07 -35.41 -4.27
CA PRO A 586 0.09 -35.55 -3.22
C PRO A 586 0.22 -36.89 -2.49
N THR A 587 0.17 -36.89 -1.16
CA THR A 587 0.41 -38.10 -0.36
C THR A 587 -0.61 -39.20 -0.62
N ASP A 588 -1.85 -38.85 -0.94
CA ASP A 588 -2.94 -39.77 -1.33
C ASP A 588 -2.74 -40.46 -2.71
N GLN A 589 -1.73 -40.02 -3.47
CA GLN A 589 -1.32 -40.57 -4.76
C GLN A 589 -0.06 -41.45 -4.68
N TRP A 590 0.53 -41.61 -3.49
CA TRP A 590 1.72 -42.41 -3.33
C TRP A 590 1.48 -43.89 -3.63
N GLN A 591 2.44 -44.51 -4.32
CA GLN A 591 2.36 -45.90 -4.59
C GLN A 591 2.89 -46.72 -3.40
N PRO A 592 2.34 -47.92 -3.13
CA PRO A 592 2.84 -48.79 -2.08
C PRO A 592 4.33 -49.07 -2.21
N ASN A 593 5.09 -48.87 -1.12
CA ASN A 593 6.53 -49.02 -1.03
C ASN A 593 7.36 -48.08 -1.95
N GLN A 594 6.75 -47.08 -2.55
CA GLN A 594 7.46 -46.08 -3.32
C GLN A 594 8.41 -45.29 -2.40
N HIS A 595 9.65 -45.14 -2.81
CA HIS A 595 10.61 -44.22 -2.21
C HIS A 595 10.47 -42.84 -2.86
N LEU A 596 10.34 -41.81 -2.02
CA LEU A 596 10.27 -40.42 -2.44
C LEU A 596 11.44 -39.64 -1.78
N LEU A 597 12.52 -39.52 -2.53
CA LEU A 597 13.72 -38.82 -2.11
C LEU A 597 13.65 -37.36 -2.59
N ASP A 598 13.69 -36.42 -1.66
CA ASP A 598 13.48 -35.00 -1.97
C ASP A 598 14.34 -34.09 -1.09
N VAL A 599 14.59 -32.85 -1.55
CA VAL A 599 15.42 -31.86 -0.86
C VAL A 599 14.57 -30.66 -0.45
N TYR A 600 14.67 -30.28 0.81
CA TYR A 600 14.09 -29.07 1.40
C TYR A 600 15.17 -28.06 1.73
N GLY A 601 14.80 -26.79 1.81
CA GLY A 601 15.69 -25.70 2.19
C GLY A 601 14.94 -24.62 2.93
N PRO A 602 14.48 -24.86 4.18
CA PRO A 602 13.89 -23.82 4.99
C PRO A 602 14.86 -22.65 5.11
N ALA A 603 14.45 -21.47 4.62
CA ALA A 603 15.26 -20.27 4.65
C ALA A 603 15.22 -19.66 6.06
N LEU A 604 16.39 -19.43 6.64
CA LEU A 604 16.54 -18.74 7.92
C LEU A 604 16.10 -17.27 7.80
N SER A 605 15.39 -16.78 8.80
CA SER A 605 15.12 -15.33 8.89
C SER A 605 16.45 -14.56 8.95
N LEU A 606 16.49 -13.39 8.30
CA LEU A 606 17.65 -12.48 8.38
C LEU A 606 17.93 -11.99 9.80
N GLN A 607 16.94 -12.06 10.67
CA GLN A 607 17.04 -11.66 12.07
C GLN A 607 17.34 -12.85 13.00
N THR A 608 17.66 -14.03 12.44
CA THR A 608 18.01 -15.21 13.23
C THR A 608 19.28 -14.94 14.04
N PRO A 609 19.25 -14.95 15.38
CA PRO A 609 20.44 -14.75 16.19
C PRO A 609 21.46 -15.89 16.00
N PRO A 610 22.75 -15.66 16.20
CA PRO A 610 23.73 -16.74 16.29
C PRO A 610 23.36 -17.71 17.40
N GLY A 611 23.53 -19.02 17.15
CA GLY A 611 23.18 -20.06 18.12
C GLY A 611 22.90 -21.40 17.50
N ARG A 612 22.42 -22.34 18.33
CA ARG A 612 22.01 -23.67 17.90
C ARG A 612 20.49 -23.73 17.72
N TYR A 613 20.08 -24.41 16.65
CA TYR A 613 18.69 -24.52 16.26
C TYR A 613 18.36 -25.97 15.91
N ARG A 614 17.20 -26.45 16.35
CA ARG A 614 16.70 -27.77 16.01
C ARG A 614 15.98 -27.73 14.66
N VAL A 615 16.25 -28.73 13.82
CA VAL A 615 15.47 -28.95 12.60
C VAL A 615 14.42 -30.02 12.90
N VAL A 616 13.15 -29.63 12.81
CA VAL A 616 12.02 -30.47 13.13
C VAL A 616 11.14 -30.66 11.91
N ILE A 617 10.58 -31.85 11.75
CA ILE A 617 9.65 -32.22 10.67
C ILE A 617 8.38 -32.81 11.22
N GLY A 618 7.32 -32.71 10.44
CA GLY A 618 6.04 -33.33 10.74
C GLY A 618 5.04 -33.07 9.61
N TRP A 619 3.86 -33.60 9.76
CA TRP A 619 2.81 -33.56 8.76
C TRP A 619 1.55 -32.90 9.28
N TYR A 620 0.80 -32.24 8.42
CA TYR A 620 -0.53 -31.73 8.71
C TYR A 620 -1.45 -31.82 7.51
N SER A 621 -2.76 -31.92 7.75
CA SER A 621 -3.77 -31.85 6.68
C SER A 621 -4.17 -30.39 6.41
N TYR A 622 -4.32 -30.01 5.14
CA TYR A 622 -4.81 -28.68 4.74
C TYR A 622 -6.25 -28.79 4.20
N PRO A 623 -7.16 -27.87 4.52
CA PRO A 623 -6.97 -26.60 5.27
C PRO A 623 -7.15 -26.72 6.79
N SER A 624 -7.41 -27.89 7.35
CA SER A 624 -7.72 -28.07 8.78
C SER A 624 -6.55 -27.79 9.73
N LEU A 625 -5.30 -27.85 9.22
CA LEU A 625 -4.03 -27.72 9.96
C LEU A 625 -3.89 -28.75 11.12
N VAL A 626 -4.65 -29.83 11.08
CA VAL A 626 -4.55 -30.92 12.05
C VAL A 626 -3.28 -31.70 11.78
N ARG A 627 -2.42 -31.80 12.80
CA ARG A 627 -1.15 -32.52 12.70
C ARG A 627 -1.34 -34.02 12.78
N LEU A 628 -0.53 -34.74 11.99
CA LEU A 628 -0.49 -36.19 11.99
C LEU A 628 0.47 -36.66 13.09
N PRO A 629 0.00 -37.40 14.11
CA PRO A 629 0.87 -37.91 15.19
C PRO A 629 1.88 -38.96 14.69
N LEU A 630 2.98 -39.09 15.41
CA LEU A 630 3.85 -40.24 15.28
C LEU A 630 3.09 -41.53 15.61
N ALA A 631 3.50 -42.63 15.02
CA ALA A 631 2.85 -43.95 15.28
C ALA A 631 2.91 -44.37 16.76
N SER A 632 3.91 -43.86 17.52
CA SER A 632 4.01 -44.03 18.96
C SER A 632 2.92 -43.27 19.76
N GLY A 633 2.26 -42.27 19.13
CA GLY A 633 1.29 -41.39 19.80
C GLY A 633 1.91 -40.35 20.74
N ALA A 634 3.22 -40.35 20.93
CA ALA A 634 3.90 -39.47 21.92
C ALA A 634 4.12 -38.04 21.47
N ALA A 635 4.15 -37.77 20.16
CA ALA A 635 4.40 -36.46 19.57
C ALA A 635 3.83 -36.41 18.15
N ASP A 636 3.81 -35.22 17.56
CA ASP A 636 3.44 -34.96 16.16
C ASP A 636 4.62 -34.49 15.29
N THR A 637 5.79 -34.36 15.90
CA THR A 637 7.02 -33.90 15.25
C THR A 637 8.19 -34.87 15.51
N TYR A 638 9.13 -34.90 14.58
CA TYR A 638 10.40 -35.59 14.73
C TYR A 638 11.55 -34.59 14.54
N THR A 639 12.57 -34.64 15.43
CA THR A 639 13.77 -33.80 15.36
C THR A 639 14.85 -34.53 14.56
N LEU A 640 15.26 -33.97 13.42
CA LEU A 640 16.34 -34.49 12.58
C LEU A 640 17.71 -34.28 13.21
N GLY A 641 17.91 -33.16 13.89
CA GLY A 641 19.19 -32.78 14.50
C GLY A 641 19.26 -31.31 14.82
N GLU A 642 20.49 -30.86 15.10
CA GLU A 642 20.78 -29.45 15.34
C GLU A 642 21.72 -28.89 14.28
N ILE A 643 21.52 -27.61 13.98
CA ILE A 643 22.38 -26.82 13.11
C ILE A 643 22.98 -25.65 13.89
N GLU A 644 24.09 -25.12 13.43
CA GLU A 644 24.75 -23.95 13.98
C GLU A 644 24.54 -22.74 13.04
N VAL A 645 24.07 -21.64 13.62
CA VAL A 645 23.98 -20.33 12.95
C VAL A 645 25.03 -19.42 13.56
N VAL A 646 25.87 -18.86 12.71
CA VAL A 646 26.94 -17.92 13.11
C VAL A 646 26.55 -16.49 12.79
N ALA A 647 27.24 -15.52 13.40
CA ALA A 647 27.08 -14.11 13.04
C ALA A 647 27.47 -13.91 11.55
N ARG A 648 26.84 -12.93 10.95
CA ARG A 648 27.10 -12.54 9.57
C ARG A 648 28.46 -11.84 9.43
#